data_ffc83b6f3bae24ff2cf2e61d237a5041
#
_entry.id   ffc83b6f3bae24ff2cf2e61d237a5041
#
_cell.length_a   1.000
_cell.length_b   1.000
_cell.length_c   1.000
_cell.angle_alpha   90.00
_cell.angle_beta   90.00
_cell.angle_gamma   90.00
#
_symmetry.space_group_name_H-M   'P 1'
#
loop_
_entity.id
_entity.type
_entity.pdbx_description
1 polymer ?
#
loop_
_entity_poly.entity_id
_entity_poly.type
_entity_poly.pdbx_seq_one_letter_code
_entity_poly.pdbx_strand_id
1 'polypeptide(L)'
;MNTDVVKKDKIRDLFYKYLEDPHGNRDDFLAMLEKQRQQWLQYRQSDHDMRWRQNASFYAGNHYIRDTGRNANQYRVKLRENHTNNVIQRMVSLFVQNMPIVRVFPASSSLQDKNDAQACESYVKYAWRMHKMEQKIIKQLRYSCIFGNGFMFRSFDPYAGGELYLDPTESKSGNGEIKKYRGDIKLDVDDPFRIVPRPGIEELDGMYDIYRCVPSNKAELESQYGEIESIPVTSLNAYSGLLRTDDDLTMVNHYYHKPTHWFPEGMYVCYAGKKILKAQTYPYRDGKLPINHLPFDKPPMKFWASSTIDQIIDLQEQLNRAASQIVEARNLVARPRVLVSQEAEVPGQSITDRPGDIIRFKLSGGPPKFEVPQFNFTELANHKADVRNALQLVSGMTSASRGEIPAATRTALALQLVLEQDRSQWSPFVRQFYDCIQDTVVGILGIAAQFFPEEDPRIVKINQNNSTGTVTFHGGMVPSPLDIWLEDTNKLGWTAAGRIEAIQSLVQVGLIKDENKALEMLEISNDSPAYRLNSISREAAQKENELMLKGEALDVMPEDIDPIHLDEHLKEVCSFEFRKRPKIVQQLILDHIEQHKQRMAPPPQGGPQVGSGEAAAKGIQEVARTVAPVPAGGNMEQLLGGAGG
;
A
#
# COMPACT_ATOMS: atom_id res chain seq x y z
N MET A 1 -6.93 39.67 12.33
CA MET A 1 -5.61 39.17 12.79
C MET A 1 -5.49 38.96 14.32
N ASN A 2 -6.17 39.72 15.16
CA ASN A 2 -5.99 39.62 16.63
C ASN A 2 -6.73 38.47 17.34
N THR A 3 -7.81 37.95 16.81
CA THR A 3 -8.64 36.95 17.51
C THR A 3 -8.04 35.54 17.54
N ASP A 4 -7.24 35.15 16.54
CA ASP A 4 -6.62 33.83 16.49
C ASP A 4 -5.35 33.73 17.34
N VAL A 5 -4.62 34.83 17.48
CA VAL A 5 -3.44 34.91 18.36
C VAL A 5 -3.86 34.82 19.82
N VAL A 6 -4.91 35.55 20.22
CA VAL A 6 -5.47 35.51 21.60
C VAL A 6 -6.03 34.12 21.96
N LYS A 7 -6.60 33.36 20.98
CA LYS A 7 -7.06 32.00 21.24
C LYS A 7 -5.92 31.00 21.38
N LYS A 8 -4.80 31.21 20.67
CA LYS A 8 -3.61 30.32 20.70
C LYS A 8 -2.94 30.37 22.08
N ASP A 9 -2.75 31.57 22.63
CA ASP A 9 -2.16 31.72 23.95
C ASP A 9 -3.02 31.07 25.05
N LYS A 10 -4.35 31.12 24.90
CA LYS A 10 -5.27 30.52 25.86
C LYS A 10 -5.16 29.00 25.99
N ILE A 11 -4.94 28.26 24.90
CA ILE A 11 -4.78 26.79 24.98
C ILE A 11 -3.46 26.43 25.65
N ARG A 12 -2.38 27.10 25.29
CA ARG A 12 -1.06 26.94 25.91
C ARG A 12 -1.13 27.22 27.42
N ASP A 13 -1.72 28.35 27.78
CA ASP A 13 -1.80 28.75 29.18
C ASP A 13 -2.67 27.79 30.01
N LEU A 14 -3.77 27.29 29.46
CA LEU A 14 -4.58 26.26 30.10
C LEU A 14 -3.85 24.91 30.22
N PHE A 15 -3.04 24.55 29.23
CA PHE A 15 -2.23 23.35 29.29
C PHE A 15 -1.18 23.41 30.41
N TYR A 16 -0.44 24.52 30.55
CA TYR A 16 0.51 24.68 31.64
C TYR A 16 -0.18 24.73 33.00
N LYS A 17 -1.29 25.46 33.16
CA LYS A 17 -2.09 25.44 34.37
C LYS A 17 -2.58 24.04 34.74
N TYR A 18 -2.97 23.23 33.73
CA TYR A 18 -3.35 21.86 33.98
C TYR A 18 -2.16 20.99 34.42
N LEU A 19 -0.96 21.21 33.88
CA LEU A 19 0.25 20.49 34.32
C LEU A 19 0.65 20.86 35.76
N GLU A 20 0.42 22.12 36.17
CA GLU A 20 0.69 22.59 37.54
C GLU A 20 -0.35 22.06 38.55
N ASP A 21 -1.63 22.11 38.19
CA ASP A 21 -2.74 21.60 39.02
C ASP A 21 -3.73 20.80 38.16
N PRO A 22 -3.51 19.47 38.03
CA PRO A 22 -4.36 18.59 37.23
C PRO A 22 -5.80 18.45 37.71
N HIS A 23 -6.07 18.73 39.00
CA HIS A 23 -7.41 18.59 39.57
C HIS A 23 -8.24 19.88 39.43
N GLY A 24 -7.63 21.04 39.65
CA GLY A 24 -8.33 22.32 39.65
C GLY A 24 -8.65 22.85 38.24
N ASN A 25 -7.79 22.55 37.24
CA ASN A 25 -7.89 23.14 35.90
C ASN A 25 -8.36 22.16 34.83
N ARG A 26 -8.74 20.91 35.21
CA ARG A 26 -9.09 19.85 34.28
C ARG A 26 -10.30 20.20 33.42
N ASP A 27 -11.37 20.64 34.05
CA ASP A 27 -12.67 20.79 33.36
C ASP A 27 -12.64 21.94 32.35
N ASP A 28 -11.97 23.05 32.69
CA ASP A 28 -11.82 24.19 31.79
C ASP A 28 -10.94 23.83 30.55
N PHE A 29 -9.85 23.12 30.81
CA PHE A 29 -8.95 22.68 29.73
C PHE A 29 -9.64 21.69 28.78
N LEU A 30 -10.32 20.70 29.36
CA LEU A 30 -11.06 19.70 28.58
C LEU A 30 -12.22 20.31 27.78
N ALA A 31 -13.00 21.21 28.41
CA ALA A 31 -14.09 21.90 27.74
C ALA A 31 -13.60 22.73 26.54
N MET A 32 -12.41 23.31 26.63
CA MET A 32 -11.83 24.07 25.54
C MET A 32 -11.38 23.14 24.40
N LEU A 33 -10.71 22.02 24.69
CA LEU A 33 -10.29 21.03 23.68
C LEU A 33 -11.51 20.43 22.97
N GLU A 34 -12.54 20.06 23.73
CA GLU A 34 -13.74 19.46 23.18
C GLU A 34 -14.53 20.45 22.31
N LYS A 35 -14.65 21.71 22.74
CA LYS A 35 -15.26 22.76 21.93
C LYS A 35 -14.51 22.96 20.60
N GLN A 36 -13.18 22.98 20.63
CA GLN A 36 -12.36 23.12 19.43
C GLN A 36 -12.54 21.91 18.51
N ARG A 37 -12.48 20.69 19.06
CA ARG A 37 -12.69 19.46 18.31
C ARG A 37 -14.05 19.42 17.64
N GLN A 38 -15.11 19.78 18.37
CA GLN A 38 -16.48 19.81 17.83
C GLN A 38 -16.63 20.81 16.68
N GLN A 39 -16.02 22.01 16.80
CA GLN A 39 -16.04 23.00 15.72
C GLN A 39 -15.36 22.48 14.45
N TRP A 40 -14.19 21.84 14.59
CA TRP A 40 -13.49 21.26 13.44
C TRP A 40 -14.19 20.06 12.86
N LEU A 41 -14.77 19.22 13.72
CA LEU A 41 -15.57 18.09 13.30
C LEU A 41 -16.81 18.51 12.53
N GLN A 42 -17.52 19.55 13.00
CA GLN A 42 -18.70 20.10 12.33
C GLN A 42 -18.35 20.61 10.93
N TYR A 43 -17.21 21.30 10.78
CA TYR A 43 -16.71 21.75 9.49
C TYR A 43 -16.44 20.58 8.52
N ARG A 44 -15.82 19.51 8.99
CA ARG A 44 -15.61 18.29 8.20
C ARG A 44 -16.92 17.62 7.83
N GLN A 45 -17.83 17.47 8.79
CA GLN A 45 -19.10 16.77 8.61
C GLN A 45 -20.01 17.46 7.59
N SER A 46 -20.03 18.79 7.56
CA SER A 46 -20.87 19.53 6.61
C SER A 46 -20.50 19.25 5.15
N ASP A 47 -19.20 19.10 4.87
CA ASP A 47 -18.71 19.06 3.49
C ASP A 47 -18.37 17.66 2.98
N HIS A 48 -17.95 16.73 3.88
CA HIS A 48 -17.29 15.50 3.44
C HIS A 48 -17.91 14.20 3.95
N ASP A 49 -18.40 14.13 5.20
CA ASP A 49 -18.82 12.86 5.80
C ASP A 49 -19.92 12.15 5.01
N MET A 50 -20.90 12.89 4.49
CA MET A 50 -22.00 12.34 3.68
C MET A 50 -21.49 11.70 2.38
N ARG A 51 -20.57 12.39 1.72
CA ARG A 51 -19.94 11.95 0.47
C ARG A 51 -19.12 10.68 0.70
N TRP A 52 -18.31 10.63 1.73
CA TRP A 52 -17.52 9.42 2.04
C TRP A 52 -18.40 8.21 2.36
N ARG A 53 -19.51 8.41 3.09
CA ARG A 53 -20.47 7.35 3.34
C ARG A 53 -21.10 6.81 2.06
N GLN A 54 -21.45 7.71 1.15
CA GLN A 54 -21.95 7.35 -0.17
C GLN A 54 -20.92 6.53 -0.95
N ASN A 55 -19.66 6.98 -0.97
CA ASN A 55 -18.57 6.29 -1.66
C ASN A 55 -18.34 4.87 -1.10
N ALA A 56 -18.30 4.72 0.22
CA ALA A 56 -18.19 3.42 0.86
C ALA A 56 -19.34 2.49 0.48
N SER A 57 -20.55 3.03 0.42
CA SER A 57 -21.72 2.29 0.03
C SER A 57 -21.68 1.81 -1.41
N PHE A 58 -21.28 2.69 -2.33
CA PHE A 58 -21.11 2.34 -3.74
C PHE A 58 -20.02 1.30 -3.95
N TYR A 59 -18.89 1.44 -3.25
CA TYR A 59 -17.84 0.43 -3.26
C TYR A 59 -18.35 -0.95 -2.79
N ALA A 60 -19.17 -0.98 -1.75
CA ALA A 60 -19.79 -2.20 -1.23
C ALA A 60 -20.90 -2.78 -2.13
N GLY A 61 -21.31 -2.09 -3.19
CA GLY A 61 -22.37 -2.48 -4.09
C GLY A 61 -23.78 -2.06 -3.63
N ASN A 62 -23.88 -1.19 -2.65
CA ASN A 62 -25.13 -0.68 -2.12
C ASN A 62 -25.53 0.63 -2.86
N HIS A 63 -25.98 0.50 -4.11
CA HIS A 63 -26.18 1.62 -5.02
C HIS A 63 -27.55 2.30 -4.90
N TYR A 64 -28.50 1.70 -4.14
CA TYR A 64 -29.90 2.17 -4.04
C TYR A 64 -30.23 2.80 -2.69
N ILE A 65 -29.25 3.39 -2.00
CA ILE A 65 -29.45 4.01 -0.67
C ILE A 65 -30.42 5.17 -0.73
N ARG A 66 -30.43 5.92 -1.84
CA ARG A 66 -31.33 7.06 -2.03
C ARG A 66 -32.80 6.67 -2.25
N ASP A 67 -33.05 5.39 -2.55
CA ASP A 67 -34.38 4.86 -2.87
C ASP A 67 -35.19 4.38 -1.63
N THR A 68 -34.85 4.84 -0.44
CA THR A 68 -35.51 4.44 0.83
C THR A 68 -36.80 5.20 1.13
N GLY A 69 -37.28 6.06 0.21
CA GLY A 69 -38.53 6.80 0.38
C GLY A 69 -39.78 5.93 0.32
N ARG A 70 -40.89 6.43 0.89
CA ARG A 70 -42.25 5.79 0.89
C ARG A 70 -42.78 5.43 -0.50
N ASN A 71 -42.14 5.90 -1.57
CA ASN A 71 -42.46 5.65 -2.99
C ASN A 71 -41.53 4.63 -3.66
N ALA A 72 -40.75 3.87 -2.90
CA ALA A 72 -39.98 2.77 -3.48
C ALA A 72 -40.95 1.72 -4.03
N ASN A 73 -41.24 1.79 -5.35
CA ASN A 73 -42.08 0.83 -6.02
C ASN A 73 -41.50 -0.58 -5.83
N GLN A 74 -42.20 -1.40 -5.05
CA GLN A 74 -41.83 -2.78 -4.74
C GLN A 74 -41.67 -3.66 -6.01
N TYR A 75 -42.30 -3.24 -7.11
CA TYR A 75 -42.36 -3.97 -8.38
C TYR A 75 -41.24 -3.61 -9.38
N ARG A 76 -40.38 -2.61 -9.08
CA ARG A 76 -39.29 -2.25 -9.98
C ARG A 76 -38.09 -3.18 -9.77
N VAL A 77 -37.57 -3.65 -10.89
CA VAL A 77 -36.33 -4.43 -10.89
C VAL A 77 -35.17 -3.54 -10.49
N LYS A 78 -34.35 -3.97 -9.52
CA LYS A 78 -33.16 -3.26 -9.06
C LYS A 78 -31.93 -4.12 -9.32
N LEU A 79 -31.39 -4.03 -10.54
CA LEU A 79 -30.12 -4.69 -10.89
C LEU A 79 -28.94 -3.88 -10.41
N ARG A 80 -27.90 -4.56 -9.97
CA ARG A 80 -26.64 -3.96 -9.52
C ARG A 80 -25.48 -4.59 -10.30
N GLU A 81 -24.77 -3.78 -11.04
CA GLU A 81 -23.51 -4.12 -11.67
C GLU A 81 -22.41 -3.30 -10.99
N ASN A 82 -21.65 -3.90 -10.07
CA ASN A 82 -20.69 -3.14 -9.26
C ASN A 82 -19.37 -2.93 -10.01
N HIS A 83 -19.34 -1.98 -10.95
CA HIS A 83 -18.13 -1.55 -11.63
C HIS A 83 -17.22 -0.71 -10.74
N THR A 84 -17.79 0.02 -9.78
CA THR A 84 -17.04 0.84 -8.82
C THR A 84 -16.01 0.01 -8.05
N ASN A 85 -16.43 -1.14 -7.50
CA ASN A 85 -15.51 -2.04 -6.80
C ASN A 85 -14.39 -2.54 -7.73
N ASN A 86 -14.74 -2.93 -8.95
CA ASN A 86 -13.78 -3.45 -9.93
C ASN A 86 -12.71 -2.40 -10.28
N VAL A 87 -13.12 -1.14 -10.51
CA VAL A 87 -12.21 -0.02 -10.77
C VAL A 87 -11.22 0.13 -9.61
N ILE A 88 -11.70 0.24 -8.38
CA ILE A 88 -10.84 0.42 -7.19
C ILE A 88 -9.88 -0.76 -7.00
N GLN A 89 -10.36 -2.00 -7.15
CA GLN A 89 -9.50 -3.19 -7.02
C GLN A 89 -8.35 -3.18 -8.03
N ARG A 90 -8.64 -2.82 -9.28
CA ARG A 90 -7.62 -2.72 -10.34
C ARG A 90 -6.61 -1.61 -10.07
N MET A 91 -7.09 -0.44 -9.65
CA MET A 91 -6.22 0.68 -9.29
C MET A 91 -5.26 0.29 -8.16
N VAL A 92 -5.78 -0.27 -7.08
CA VAL A 92 -4.95 -0.74 -5.95
C VAL A 92 -3.94 -1.78 -6.42
N SER A 93 -4.35 -2.75 -7.25
CA SER A 93 -3.45 -3.76 -7.79
C SER A 93 -2.34 -3.15 -8.66
N LEU A 94 -2.66 -2.15 -9.47
CA LEU A 94 -1.70 -1.44 -10.31
C LEU A 94 -0.61 -0.73 -9.49
N PHE A 95 -1.00 -0.06 -8.40
CA PHE A 95 -0.06 0.68 -7.56
C PHE A 95 0.80 -0.24 -6.69
N VAL A 96 0.25 -1.37 -6.24
CA VAL A 96 0.96 -2.35 -5.40
C VAL A 96 2.00 -3.16 -6.18
N GLN A 97 1.81 -3.36 -7.49
CA GLN A 97 2.76 -4.09 -8.32
C GLN A 97 4.18 -3.48 -8.35
N ASN A 98 4.29 -2.18 -8.10
CA ASN A 98 5.52 -1.43 -8.21
C ASN A 98 5.85 -0.73 -6.88
N MET A 99 6.09 -1.53 -5.84
CA MET A 99 6.58 -0.99 -4.57
C MET A 99 8.04 -0.54 -4.71
N PRO A 100 8.38 0.69 -4.31
CA PRO A 100 9.76 1.16 -4.39
C PRO A 100 10.66 0.47 -3.37
N ILE A 101 11.94 0.33 -3.71
CA ILE A 101 12.96 -0.11 -2.76
C ILE A 101 13.47 1.11 -1.99
N VAL A 102 13.54 0.97 -0.67
CA VAL A 102 14.07 2.01 0.21
C VAL A 102 15.58 1.91 0.27
N ARG A 103 16.27 3.02 0.00
CA ARG A 103 17.71 3.20 0.18
C ARG A 103 17.98 4.31 1.18
N VAL A 104 18.93 4.10 2.07
CA VAL A 104 19.35 5.09 3.06
C VAL A 104 20.74 5.59 2.69
N PHE A 105 20.90 6.91 2.52
CA PHE A 105 22.19 7.48 2.21
C PHE A 105 23.02 7.71 3.49
N PRO A 106 24.35 7.42 3.43
CA PRO A 106 25.24 7.72 4.53
C PRO A 106 25.43 9.23 4.69
N ALA A 107 25.58 9.70 5.94
CA ALA A 107 25.81 11.11 6.24
C ALA A 107 27.14 11.63 5.67
N SER A 108 28.16 10.77 5.57
CA SER A 108 29.45 11.08 4.97
C SER A 108 30.03 9.89 4.19
N SER A 109 31.17 10.10 3.54
CA SER A 109 31.88 9.04 2.83
C SER A 109 32.65 8.07 3.75
N SER A 110 32.58 8.24 5.09
CA SER A 110 33.28 7.38 6.06
C SER A 110 32.76 5.93 5.98
N LEU A 111 33.62 4.99 6.32
CA LEU A 111 33.23 3.58 6.34
C LEU A 111 32.15 3.30 7.40
N GLN A 112 32.23 3.99 8.53
CA GLN A 112 31.26 3.86 9.61
C GLN A 112 29.88 4.34 9.18
N ASP A 113 29.77 5.54 8.60
CA ASP A 113 28.48 6.08 8.13
C ASP A 113 27.85 5.21 7.03
N LYS A 114 28.68 4.58 6.18
CA LYS A 114 28.20 3.60 5.19
C LYS A 114 27.62 2.35 5.86
N ASN A 115 28.31 1.82 6.88
CA ASN A 115 27.83 0.66 7.64
C ASN A 115 26.56 0.99 8.41
N ASP A 116 26.48 2.17 9.01
CA ASP A 116 25.31 2.65 9.73
C ASP A 116 24.10 2.83 8.80
N ALA A 117 24.30 3.40 7.62
CA ALA A 117 23.26 3.50 6.60
C ALA A 117 22.76 2.12 6.13
N GLN A 118 23.68 1.14 5.96
CA GLN A 118 23.33 -0.24 5.62
C GLN A 118 22.58 -0.94 6.76
N ALA A 119 22.93 -0.67 8.02
CA ALA A 119 22.20 -1.17 9.18
C ALA A 119 20.77 -0.58 9.24
N CYS A 120 20.63 0.72 8.98
CA CYS A 120 19.32 1.39 8.87
C CYS A 120 18.47 0.78 7.75
N GLU A 121 19.03 0.56 6.55
CA GLU A 121 18.31 -0.07 5.44
C GLU A 121 17.85 -1.50 5.81
N SER A 122 18.70 -2.24 6.49
CA SER A 122 18.41 -3.58 6.97
C SER A 122 17.30 -3.57 8.01
N TYR A 123 17.31 -2.60 8.92
CA TYR A 123 16.24 -2.42 9.91
C TYR A 123 14.92 -2.04 9.22
N VAL A 124 14.93 -1.14 8.23
CA VAL A 124 13.71 -0.80 7.49
C VAL A 124 13.12 -2.04 6.81
N LYS A 125 13.93 -2.89 6.15
CA LYS A 125 13.48 -4.16 5.56
C LYS A 125 12.88 -5.10 6.61
N TYR A 126 13.48 -5.17 7.78
CA TYR A 126 12.97 -5.95 8.91
C TYR A 126 11.63 -5.39 9.41
N ALA A 127 11.56 -4.09 9.70
CA ALA A 127 10.35 -3.39 10.13
C ALA A 127 9.21 -3.53 9.11
N TRP A 128 9.53 -3.46 7.82
CA TRP A 128 8.58 -3.67 6.73
C TRP A 128 7.87 -5.00 6.83
N ARG A 129 8.62 -6.07 7.06
CA ARG A 129 8.08 -7.42 7.22
C ARG A 129 7.34 -7.60 8.55
N MET A 130 7.95 -7.16 9.67
CA MET A 130 7.36 -7.34 11.01
C MET A 130 6.05 -6.59 11.19
N HIS A 131 5.97 -5.35 10.71
CA HIS A 131 4.74 -4.55 10.80
C HIS A 131 3.76 -4.79 9.66
N LYS A 132 4.02 -5.78 8.76
CA LYS A 132 3.18 -6.10 7.60
C LYS A 132 2.86 -4.86 6.78
N MET A 133 3.89 -4.08 6.45
CA MET A 133 3.75 -2.77 5.79
C MET A 133 2.98 -2.85 4.48
N GLU A 134 3.20 -3.88 3.66
CA GLU A 134 2.46 -4.07 2.42
C GLU A 134 0.94 -4.08 2.64
N GLN A 135 0.46 -4.83 3.64
CA GLN A 135 -0.97 -4.87 3.96
C GLN A 135 -1.50 -3.52 4.43
N LYS A 136 -0.71 -2.78 5.20
CA LYS A 136 -1.06 -1.44 5.68
C LYS A 136 -1.09 -0.43 4.53
N ILE A 137 -0.11 -0.47 3.64
CA ILE A 137 -0.06 0.35 2.44
C ILE A 137 -1.24 0.04 1.51
N ILE A 138 -1.56 -1.23 1.28
CA ILE A 138 -2.75 -1.63 0.51
C ILE A 138 -4.03 -1.06 1.14
N LYS A 139 -4.14 -1.10 2.47
CA LYS A 139 -5.28 -0.53 3.19
C LYS A 139 -5.33 0.98 3.05
N GLN A 140 -4.20 1.68 3.17
CA GLN A 140 -4.10 3.13 2.99
C GLN A 140 -4.46 3.56 1.56
N LEU A 141 -3.92 2.87 0.55
CA LEU A 141 -4.27 3.05 -0.86
C LEU A 141 -5.75 2.87 -1.11
N ARG A 142 -6.34 1.82 -0.53
CA ARG A 142 -7.79 1.56 -0.66
C ARG A 142 -8.61 2.70 -0.06
N TYR A 143 -8.23 3.22 1.10
CA TYR A 143 -8.89 4.38 1.69
C TYR A 143 -8.72 5.64 0.83
N SER A 144 -7.53 5.87 0.31
CA SER A 144 -7.28 6.97 -0.62
C SER A 144 -8.14 6.88 -1.89
N CYS A 145 -8.24 5.70 -2.51
CA CYS A 145 -9.06 5.50 -3.70
C CYS A 145 -10.57 5.61 -3.43
N ILE A 146 -11.08 5.17 -2.25
CA ILE A 146 -12.51 5.19 -1.91
C ILE A 146 -12.95 6.55 -1.38
N PHE A 147 -12.19 7.13 -0.46
CA PHE A 147 -12.55 8.35 0.27
C PHE A 147 -11.81 9.59 -0.24
N GLY A 148 -10.87 9.42 -1.16
CA GLY A 148 -9.94 10.46 -1.57
C GLY A 148 -8.75 10.64 -0.61
N ASN A 149 -8.78 10.05 0.59
CA ASN A 149 -7.82 10.34 1.65
C ASN A 149 -7.50 9.06 2.45
N GLY A 150 -6.23 8.73 2.55
CA GLY A 150 -5.73 7.64 3.38
C GLY A 150 -4.66 8.14 4.34
N PHE A 151 -4.70 7.72 5.60
CA PHE A 151 -3.76 8.18 6.61
C PHE A 151 -2.97 7.01 7.18
N MET A 152 -1.66 7.22 7.37
CA MET A 152 -0.80 6.32 8.13
C MET A 152 -0.37 7.04 9.41
N PHE A 153 -0.67 6.45 10.55
CA PHE A 153 -0.30 6.94 11.85
C PHE A 153 0.87 6.13 12.42
N ARG A 154 1.86 6.81 12.99
CA ARG A 154 3.01 6.19 13.62
C ARG A 154 3.10 6.61 15.09
N SER A 155 3.44 5.66 15.95
CA SER A 155 3.65 5.93 17.37
C SER A 155 4.64 4.93 17.95
N PHE A 156 5.22 5.29 19.08
CA PHE A 156 5.98 4.37 19.91
C PHE A 156 5.04 3.77 20.96
N ASP A 157 4.99 2.44 21.02
CA ASP A 157 4.25 1.69 22.02
C ASP A 157 5.24 1.10 23.03
N PRO A 158 5.27 1.61 24.27
CA PRO A 158 6.22 1.16 25.29
C PRO A 158 5.96 -0.28 25.78
N TYR A 159 4.77 -0.83 25.53
CA TYR A 159 4.39 -2.18 25.96
C TYR A 159 4.57 -3.26 24.88
N ALA A 160 4.95 -2.87 23.66
CA ALA A 160 5.24 -3.78 22.56
C ALA A 160 6.71 -4.27 22.60
N GLY A 161 7.08 -5.15 21.65
CA GLY A 161 8.48 -5.54 21.42
C GLY A 161 9.01 -6.68 22.31
N GLY A 162 8.15 -7.33 23.09
CA GLY A 162 8.51 -8.45 23.96
C GLY A 162 9.02 -8.04 25.35
N GLU A 163 9.04 -9.02 26.24
CA GLU A 163 9.52 -8.83 27.61
C GLU A 163 11.05 -8.76 27.62
N LEU A 164 11.61 -7.77 28.32
CA LEU A 164 13.04 -7.76 28.68
C LEU A 164 13.24 -8.75 29.83
N TYR A 165 14.12 -9.72 29.65
CA TYR A 165 14.63 -10.51 30.77
C TYR A 165 15.48 -9.60 31.64
N LEU A 166 14.95 -9.19 32.77
CA LEU A 166 15.73 -8.52 33.82
C LEU A 166 16.62 -9.55 34.48
N ASP A 167 17.88 -9.21 34.70
CA ASP A 167 18.81 -10.02 35.46
C ASP A 167 18.19 -10.36 36.84
N PRO A 168 18.20 -11.63 37.32
CA PRO A 168 17.60 -12.01 38.59
C PRO A 168 18.15 -11.23 39.79
N THR A 169 19.26 -10.53 39.63
CA THR A 169 19.88 -9.69 40.66
C THR A 169 19.17 -8.36 40.89
N GLU A 170 18.41 -7.83 39.90
CA GLU A 170 17.62 -6.60 40.08
C GLU A 170 16.23 -6.85 40.69
N SER A 171 15.78 -8.10 40.75
CA SER A 171 14.45 -8.49 41.27
C SER A 171 14.35 -8.51 42.82
N LYS A 172 15.32 -8.00 43.55
CA LYS A 172 15.33 -8.06 45.03
C LYS A 172 14.53 -6.97 45.76
N SER A 173 13.77 -6.16 45.06
CA SER A 173 12.78 -5.27 45.68
C SER A 173 11.41 -5.97 45.68
N GLY A 174 11.06 -6.59 46.79
CA GLY A 174 9.87 -7.40 46.97
C GLY A 174 8.58 -6.65 46.74
N ASN A 175 7.99 -6.86 45.61
CA ASN A 175 6.56 -6.82 45.30
C ASN A 175 6.41 -6.97 43.77
N GLY A 176 6.15 -8.21 43.33
CA GLY A 176 5.72 -8.47 41.95
C GLY A 176 6.80 -8.27 40.89
N GLU A 177 6.97 -9.22 40.00
CA GLU A 177 7.83 -9.10 38.84
C GLU A 177 7.44 -7.86 38.03
N ILE A 178 8.25 -6.80 38.04
CA ILE A 178 8.08 -5.66 37.17
C ILE A 178 8.49 -6.11 35.75
N LYS A 179 7.51 -6.48 34.96
CA LYS A 179 7.74 -6.81 33.53
C LYS A 179 8.14 -5.53 32.81
N LYS A 180 9.37 -5.45 32.38
CA LYS A 180 9.86 -4.36 31.54
C LYS A 180 9.76 -4.78 30.08
N TYR A 181 9.07 -3.99 29.26
CA TYR A 181 8.95 -4.21 27.82
C TYR A 181 9.97 -3.36 27.07
N ARG A 182 10.42 -3.86 25.92
CA ARG A 182 11.38 -3.14 25.07
C ARG A 182 10.78 -1.91 24.39
N GLY A 183 9.45 -1.92 24.23
CA GLY A 183 8.76 -0.99 23.36
C GLY A 183 9.03 -1.26 21.88
N ASP A 184 8.10 -0.88 21.02
CA ASP A 184 8.26 -1.01 19.57
C ASP A 184 7.47 0.06 18.84
N ILE A 185 7.72 0.21 17.54
CA ILE A 185 7.00 1.15 16.69
C ILE A 185 5.65 0.55 16.33
N LYS A 186 4.59 1.31 16.54
CA LYS A 186 3.23 0.96 16.14
C LYS A 186 2.82 1.81 14.95
N LEU A 187 2.33 1.14 13.91
CA LEU A 187 1.82 1.75 12.70
C LEU A 187 0.36 1.38 12.51
N ASP A 188 -0.50 2.37 12.41
CA ASP A 188 -1.93 2.20 12.19
C ASP A 188 -2.35 2.89 10.89
N VAL A 189 -3.35 2.32 10.21
CA VAL A 189 -3.96 2.96 9.03
C VAL A 189 -5.34 3.42 9.39
N ASP A 190 -5.53 4.73 9.31
CA ASP A 190 -6.77 5.40 9.66
C ASP A 190 -7.55 5.84 8.43
N ASP A 191 -8.86 5.71 8.52
CA ASP A 191 -9.80 6.29 7.59
C ASP A 191 -10.02 7.79 7.88
N PRO A 192 -10.54 8.57 6.93
CA PRO A 192 -10.70 10.01 7.11
C PRO A 192 -11.71 10.39 8.20
N PHE A 193 -12.60 9.48 8.62
CA PHE A 193 -13.54 9.76 9.72
C PHE A 193 -12.85 9.87 11.08
N ARG A 194 -11.65 9.29 11.22
CA ARG A 194 -10.87 9.35 12.47
C ARG A 194 -10.04 10.60 12.60
N ILE A 195 -9.81 11.31 11.52
CA ILE A 195 -8.91 12.47 11.46
C ILE A 195 -9.73 13.76 11.44
N VAL A 196 -9.42 14.69 12.32
CA VAL A 196 -10.05 16.01 12.39
C VAL A 196 -8.95 17.06 12.30
N PRO A 197 -8.61 17.50 11.07
CA PRO A 197 -7.57 18.50 10.85
C PRO A 197 -8.08 19.90 11.15
N ARG A 198 -7.16 20.83 11.37
CA ARG A 198 -7.48 22.25 11.49
C ARG A 198 -8.06 22.78 10.19
N PRO A 199 -9.23 23.45 10.22
CA PRO A 199 -9.79 24.08 9.02
C PRO A 199 -8.91 25.20 8.47
N GLY A 200 -8.91 25.37 7.15
CA GLY A 200 -8.23 26.48 6.47
C GLY A 200 -6.74 26.26 6.19
N ILE A 201 -6.21 25.07 6.47
CA ILE A 201 -4.84 24.68 6.09
C ILE A 201 -4.91 23.60 5.02
N GLU A 202 -4.14 23.78 3.96
CA GLU A 202 -4.18 22.88 2.80
C GLU A 202 -3.28 21.66 2.97
N GLU A 203 -2.13 21.81 3.60
CA GLU A 203 -1.10 20.78 3.70
C GLU A 203 -0.83 20.37 5.15
N LEU A 204 -0.51 19.09 5.32
CA LEU A 204 -0.21 18.53 6.63
C LEU A 204 1.05 19.18 7.24
N ASP A 205 2.05 19.49 6.42
CA ASP A 205 3.30 20.10 6.87
C ASP A 205 3.10 21.52 7.41
N GLY A 206 2.19 22.27 6.82
CA GLY A 206 1.77 23.59 7.32
C GLY A 206 0.91 23.55 8.58
N MET A 207 0.37 22.36 8.93
CA MET A 207 -0.49 22.16 10.08
C MET A 207 0.35 21.94 11.34
N TYR A 208 -0.04 22.60 12.43
CA TYR A 208 0.65 22.44 13.72
C TYR A 208 -0.16 21.66 14.73
N ASP A 209 -1.47 21.47 14.52
CA ASP A 209 -2.33 20.73 15.41
C ASP A 209 -3.37 19.88 14.67
N ILE A 210 -3.71 18.72 15.25
CA ILE A 210 -4.64 17.75 14.66
C ILE A 210 -5.27 16.88 15.75
N TYR A 211 -6.52 16.48 15.55
CA TYR A 211 -7.15 15.43 16.33
C TYR A 211 -7.19 14.12 15.59
N ARG A 212 -6.88 13.03 16.31
CA ARG A 212 -7.10 11.65 15.91
C ARG A 212 -8.11 11.03 16.88
N CYS A 213 -9.25 10.58 16.38
CA CYS A 213 -10.34 10.00 17.17
C CYS A 213 -10.40 8.49 16.90
N VAL A 214 -10.07 7.66 17.89
CA VAL A 214 -9.98 6.21 17.75
C VAL A 214 -10.98 5.52 18.66
N PRO A 215 -11.85 4.63 18.17
CA PRO A 215 -12.67 3.80 19.03
C PRO A 215 -11.78 2.78 19.75
N SER A 216 -11.91 2.69 21.06
CA SER A 216 -11.12 1.79 21.92
C SER A 216 -12.04 1.01 22.84
N ASN A 217 -11.60 -0.17 23.29
CA ASN A 217 -12.37 -1.00 24.21
C ASN A 217 -12.49 -0.32 25.58
N LYS A 218 -13.73 -0.14 26.03
CA LYS A 218 -14.05 0.53 27.28
C LYS A 218 -13.48 -0.22 28.48
N ALA A 219 -13.62 -1.54 28.53
CA ALA A 219 -13.16 -2.35 29.64
C ALA A 219 -11.63 -2.31 29.81
N GLU A 220 -10.89 -2.27 28.68
CA GLU A 220 -9.43 -2.15 28.69
C GLU A 220 -9.00 -0.78 29.25
N LEU A 221 -9.64 0.29 28.82
CA LEU A 221 -9.36 1.64 29.31
C LEU A 221 -9.74 1.80 30.79
N GLU A 222 -10.86 1.23 31.23
CA GLU A 222 -11.27 1.26 32.63
C GLU A 222 -10.32 0.48 33.54
N SER A 223 -9.74 -0.60 33.04
CA SER A 223 -8.73 -1.37 33.80
C SER A 223 -7.44 -0.57 34.03
N GLN A 224 -7.06 0.31 33.09
CA GLN A 224 -5.83 1.10 33.17
C GLN A 224 -6.04 2.44 33.87
N TYR A 225 -7.17 3.09 33.64
CA TYR A 225 -7.40 4.46 34.06
C TYR A 225 -8.55 4.61 35.08
N GLY A 226 -9.26 3.54 35.43
CA GLY A 226 -10.44 3.56 36.28
C GLY A 226 -11.69 4.04 35.51
N GLU A 227 -12.82 4.16 36.19
CA GLU A 227 -14.12 4.46 35.60
C GLU A 227 -14.10 5.63 34.62
N ILE A 228 -14.64 5.40 33.41
CA ILE A 228 -14.71 6.36 32.31
C ILE A 228 -16.16 6.59 31.92
N GLU A 229 -16.62 7.85 31.98
CA GLU A 229 -17.91 8.25 31.43
C GLU A 229 -17.84 8.11 29.90
N SER A 230 -18.34 6.99 29.39
CA SER A 230 -18.24 6.68 27.97
C SER A 230 -19.25 7.46 27.15
N ILE A 231 -18.80 8.06 26.06
CA ILE A 231 -19.67 8.48 24.97
C ILE A 231 -19.78 7.27 24.03
N PRO A 232 -20.97 6.65 23.88
CA PRO A 232 -21.13 5.50 23.01
C PRO A 232 -20.65 5.83 21.59
N VAL A 233 -19.85 4.94 21.03
CA VAL A 233 -19.38 5.11 19.67
C VAL A 233 -20.50 4.72 18.73
N THR A 234 -21.16 5.71 18.15
CA THR A 234 -22.02 5.45 17.02
C THR A 234 -21.16 5.16 15.79
N SER A 235 -20.78 3.90 15.63
CA SER A 235 -20.11 3.49 14.42
C SER A 235 -21.12 3.40 13.30
N LEU A 236 -20.99 4.26 12.30
CA LEU A 236 -21.66 4.03 11.04
C LEU A 236 -20.98 2.83 10.41
N ASN A 237 -21.76 1.77 10.25
CA ASN A 237 -21.37 0.78 9.28
C ASN A 237 -21.52 1.43 7.89
N ALA A 238 -20.44 2.04 7.41
CA ALA A 238 -20.40 2.77 6.14
C ALA A 238 -20.92 1.91 4.97
N TYR A 239 -20.84 0.58 5.12
CA TYR A 239 -21.26 -0.38 4.10
C TYR A 239 -22.75 -0.73 4.15
N SER A 240 -23.40 -0.68 5.29
CA SER A 240 -24.82 -1.01 5.43
C SER A 240 -25.74 0.20 5.55
N GLY A 241 -25.18 1.39 5.75
CA GLY A 241 -25.95 2.60 6.04
C GLY A 241 -26.64 2.60 7.39
N LEU A 242 -26.47 1.53 8.19
CA LEU A 242 -27.06 1.38 9.50
C LEU A 242 -26.16 1.98 10.58
N LEU A 243 -26.73 2.83 11.40
CA LEU A 243 -26.10 3.29 12.64
C LEU A 243 -26.07 2.12 13.62
N ARG A 244 -24.89 1.67 14.00
CA ARG A 244 -24.70 0.70 15.06
C ARG A 244 -24.05 1.42 16.24
N THR A 245 -24.74 1.46 17.35
CA THR A 245 -24.18 1.93 18.60
C THR A 245 -23.55 0.73 19.30
N ASP A 246 -22.29 0.86 19.65
CA ASP A 246 -21.55 -0.16 20.36
C ASP A 246 -21.20 0.40 21.74
N ASP A 247 -21.84 -0.13 22.77
CA ASP A 247 -21.69 0.33 24.15
C ASP A 247 -20.38 -0.16 24.78
N ASP A 248 -19.73 -1.17 24.17
CA ASP A 248 -18.43 -1.70 24.61
C ASP A 248 -17.25 -0.85 24.13
N LEU A 249 -17.51 0.08 23.20
CA LEU A 249 -16.50 0.97 22.66
C LEU A 249 -16.70 2.41 23.16
N THR A 250 -15.60 3.06 23.47
CA THR A 250 -15.58 4.50 23.74
C THR A 250 -14.62 5.22 22.81
N MET A 251 -14.94 6.48 22.46
CA MET A 251 -14.10 7.29 21.59
C MET A 251 -12.96 7.91 22.39
N VAL A 252 -11.74 7.54 22.02
CA VAL A 252 -10.52 8.16 22.55
C VAL A 252 -10.03 9.23 21.58
N ASN A 253 -9.87 10.44 22.09
CA ASN A 253 -9.43 11.58 21.30
C ASN A 253 -7.96 11.87 21.63
N HIS A 254 -7.11 11.82 20.63
CA HIS A 254 -5.71 12.19 20.70
C HIS A 254 -5.54 13.56 20.04
N TYR A 255 -5.09 14.53 20.78
CA TYR A 255 -4.75 15.86 20.29
C TYR A 255 -3.24 16.01 20.24
N TYR A 256 -2.73 16.34 19.08
CA TYR A 256 -1.32 16.60 18.83
C TYR A 256 -1.15 18.07 18.43
N HIS A 257 -0.24 18.76 19.11
CA HIS A 257 0.22 20.08 18.74
C HIS A 257 1.74 20.04 18.66
N LYS A 258 2.30 20.11 17.45
CA LYS A 258 3.74 20.07 17.25
C LYS A 258 4.42 21.32 17.78
N PRO A 259 5.72 21.26 18.15
CA PRO A 259 6.50 22.42 18.54
C PRO A 259 6.44 23.54 17.51
N THR A 260 6.23 24.77 17.98
CA THR A 260 6.17 25.99 17.17
C THR A 260 6.95 27.09 17.84
N HIS A 261 7.27 28.18 17.13
CA HIS A 261 8.01 29.30 17.71
C HIS A 261 7.32 29.92 18.94
N TRP A 262 6.00 29.94 18.95
CA TRP A 262 5.21 30.47 20.08
C TRP A 262 4.85 29.43 21.16
N PHE A 263 5.02 28.11 20.85
CA PHE A 263 4.85 26.99 21.77
C PHE A 263 5.97 25.95 21.52
N PRO A 264 7.20 26.21 22.04
CA PRO A 264 8.37 25.37 21.69
C PRO A 264 8.28 23.92 22.16
N GLU A 265 7.59 23.65 23.26
CA GLU A 265 7.44 22.30 23.79
C GLU A 265 6.36 21.50 23.10
N GLY A 266 5.39 22.18 22.44
CA GLY A 266 4.22 21.54 21.92
C GLY A 266 3.42 20.80 23.00
N MET A 267 2.40 20.04 22.62
CA MET A 267 1.66 19.20 23.56
C MET A 267 1.05 17.98 22.90
N TYR A 268 0.85 16.97 23.71
CA TYR A 268 0.05 15.79 23.40
C TYR A 268 -0.95 15.53 24.51
N VAL A 269 -2.22 15.45 24.19
CA VAL A 269 -3.30 15.15 25.12
C VAL A 269 -4.16 14.03 24.60
N CYS A 270 -4.38 13.02 25.43
CA CYS A 270 -5.27 11.91 25.18
C CYS A 270 -6.41 11.94 26.20
N TYR A 271 -7.64 11.92 25.72
CA TYR A 271 -8.81 11.98 26.60
C TYR A 271 -10.00 11.16 26.06
N ALA A 272 -10.82 10.66 26.98
CA ALA A 272 -12.04 9.92 26.67
C ALA A 272 -13.19 10.48 27.52
N GLY A 273 -14.29 10.87 26.86
CA GLY A 273 -15.39 11.54 27.57
C GLY A 273 -14.92 12.77 28.34
N LYS A 274 -15.15 12.80 29.64
CA LYS A 274 -14.72 13.88 30.57
C LYS A 274 -13.40 13.57 31.27
N LYS A 275 -12.67 12.55 30.89
CA LYS A 275 -11.43 12.14 31.56
C LYS A 275 -10.22 12.32 30.67
N ILE A 276 -9.22 13.04 31.17
CA ILE A 276 -7.89 13.09 30.54
C ILE A 276 -7.14 11.84 30.96
N LEU A 277 -6.75 11.03 29.96
CA LEU A 277 -6.00 9.79 30.16
C LEU A 277 -4.50 10.07 30.25
N LYS A 278 -4.02 10.96 29.39
CA LYS A 278 -2.61 11.36 29.34
C LYS A 278 -2.47 12.78 28.83
N ALA A 279 -1.65 13.58 29.48
CA ALA A 279 -1.24 14.90 29.01
C ALA A 279 0.26 15.06 29.24
N GLN A 280 0.99 15.46 28.21
CA GLN A 280 2.44 15.64 28.23
C GLN A 280 2.88 16.61 27.14
N THR A 281 4.12 17.07 27.21
CA THR A 281 4.76 17.79 26.11
C THR A 281 4.84 16.91 24.87
N TYR A 282 5.08 17.51 23.72
CA TYR A 282 5.10 16.77 22.44
C TYR A 282 6.12 15.61 22.47
N PRO A 283 5.70 14.37 22.19
CA PRO A 283 6.53 13.19 22.45
C PRO A 283 7.64 12.94 21.43
N TYR A 284 7.60 13.57 20.25
CA TYR A 284 8.53 13.28 19.15
C TYR A 284 9.48 14.45 18.90
N ARG A 285 10.79 14.15 18.78
CA ARG A 285 11.83 15.15 18.54
C ARG A 285 11.89 15.66 17.10
N ASP A 286 11.29 14.92 16.16
CA ASP A 286 11.27 15.28 14.74
C ASP A 286 10.45 16.53 14.44
N GLY A 287 9.64 17.00 15.39
CA GLY A 287 8.79 18.18 15.23
C GLY A 287 7.73 18.05 14.13
N LYS A 288 7.50 16.84 13.62
CA LYS A 288 6.47 16.55 12.62
C LYS A 288 5.25 15.90 13.27
N LEU A 289 4.07 16.10 12.70
CA LEU A 289 2.88 15.35 13.15
C LEU A 289 3.07 13.85 12.88
N PRO A 290 2.61 12.96 13.79
CA PRO A 290 2.83 11.51 13.66
C PRO A 290 1.87 10.85 12.67
N ILE A 291 1.47 11.58 11.64
CA ILE A 291 0.49 11.16 10.64
C ILE A 291 1.06 11.48 9.27
N ASN A 292 0.94 10.55 8.32
CA ASN A 292 1.22 10.79 6.92
C ASN A 292 -0.09 10.73 6.14
N HIS A 293 -0.28 11.65 5.21
CA HIS A 293 -1.49 11.78 4.41
C HIS A 293 -1.22 11.36 2.97
N LEU A 294 -2.04 10.47 2.44
CA LEU A 294 -2.06 10.08 1.03
C LEU A 294 -3.35 10.60 0.39
N PRO A 295 -3.35 11.81 -0.19
CA PRO A 295 -4.47 12.32 -0.96
C PRO A 295 -4.51 11.66 -2.34
N PHE A 296 -5.71 11.40 -2.89
CA PHE A 296 -5.86 10.81 -4.22
C PHE A 296 -5.83 11.88 -5.32
N ASP A 297 -6.82 12.74 -5.34
CA ASP A 297 -6.94 13.88 -6.27
C ASP A 297 -7.23 15.14 -5.45
N LYS A 298 -6.18 15.90 -5.19
CA LYS A 298 -6.22 17.05 -4.29
C LYS A 298 -6.59 18.31 -5.05
N PRO A 299 -7.81 18.82 -4.86
CA PRO A 299 -8.18 20.10 -5.47
C PRO A 299 -7.39 21.25 -4.83
N PRO A 300 -7.06 22.29 -5.60
CA PRO A 300 -6.40 23.48 -5.07
C PRO A 300 -7.17 24.09 -3.89
N MET A 301 -6.47 24.66 -2.93
CA MET A 301 -7.01 25.37 -1.76
C MET A 301 -7.84 24.48 -0.81
N LYS A 302 -7.74 23.16 -0.89
CA LYS A 302 -8.43 22.22 0.02
C LYS A 302 -7.46 21.22 0.63
N PHE A 303 -7.71 20.87 1.89
CA PHE A 303 -7.01 19.77 2.55
C PHE A 303 -7.50 18.41 2.05
N TRP A 304 -8.83 18.26 1.93
CA TRP A 304 -9.48 17.03 1.58
C TRP A 304 -9.48 16.80 0.08
N ALA A 305 -8.96 15.67 -0.33
CA ALA A 305 -8.91 15.22 -1.71
C ALA A 305 -10.23 14.54 -2.14
N SER A 306 -10.47 14.54 -3.44
CA SER A 306 -11.56 13.82 -4.09
C SER A 306 -11.16 12.38 -4.40
N SER A 307 -12.14 11.48 -4.47
CA SER A 307 -11.92 10.08 -4.84
C SER A 307 -12.30 9.82 -6.29
N THR A 308 -11.82 8.70 -6.84
CA THR A 308 -12.29 8.22 -8.15
C THR A 308 -13.78 7.94 -8.16
N ILE A 309 -14.34 7.46 -7.02
CA ILE A 309 -15.76 7.14 -6.92
C ILE A 309 -16.61 8.39 -7.10
N ASP A 310 -16.16 9.53 -6.57
CA ASP A 310 -16.88 10.81 -6.72
C ASP A 310 -17.16 11.17 -8.17
N GLN A 311 -16.26 10.80 -9.08
CA GLN A 311 -16.38 11.11 -10.51
C GLN A 311 -17.26 10.11 -11.26
N ILE A 312 -17.37 8.85 -10.79
CA ILE A 312 -18.06 7.78 -11.51
C ILE A 312 -19.42 7.41 -10.92
N ILE A 313 -19.81 7.99 -9.78
CA ILE A 313 -21.01 7.59 -9.03
C ILE A 313 -22.29 7.76 -9.86
N ASP A 314 -22.44 8.88 -10.56
CA ASP A 314 -23.61 9.17 -11.38
C ASP A 314 -23.69 8.24 -12.60
N LEU A 315 -22.55 7.92 -13.21
CA LEU A 315 -22.47 6.94 -14.31
C LEU A 315 -22.80 5.52 -13.83
N GLN A 316 -22.37 5.16 -12.62
CA GLN A 316 -22.73 3.88 -12.00
C GLN A 316 -24.24 3.78 -11.74
N GLU A 317 -24.87 4.85 -11.25
CA GLU A 317 -26.33 4.89 -11.10
C GLU A 317 -27.05 4.75 -12.44
N GLN A 318 -26.61 5.47 -13.47
CA GLN A 318 -27.16 5.38 -14.83
C GLN A 318 -27.04 3.97 -15.40
N LEU A 319 -25.88 3.32 -15.21
CA LEU A 319 -25.65 1.96 -15.67
C LEU A 319 -26.62 0.97 -15.03
N ASN A 320 -26.83 1.06 -13.72
CA ASN A 320 -27.77 0.23 -13.00
C ASN A 320 -29.22 0.48 -13.44
N ARG A 321 -29.59 1.74 -13.71
CA ARG A 321 -30.91 2.10 -14.23
C ARG A 321 -31.13 1.51 -15.64
N ALA A 322 -30.16 1.66 -16.54
CA ALA A 322 -30.25 1.10 -17.88
C ALA A 322 -30.36 -0.43 -17.86
N ALA A 323 -29.56 -1.11 -17.01
CA ALA A 323 -29.65 -2.55 -16.82
C ALA A 323 -31.02 -2.98 -16.29
N SER A 324 -31.57 -2.27 -15.29
CA SER A 324 -32.89 -2.53 -14.71
C SER A 324 -34.01 -2.33 -15.74
N GLN A 325 -33.95 -1.26 -16.53
CA GLN A 325 -34.91 -0.97 -17.58
C GLN A 325 -34.98 -2.06 -18.64
N ILE A 326 -33.82 -2.61 -19.05
CA ILE A 326 -33.79 -3.73 -20.01
C ILE A 326 -34.54 -4.94 -19.46
N VAL A 327 -34.35 -5.30 -18.18
CA VAL A 327 -35.05 -6.41 -17.57
C VAL A 327 -36.54 -6.12 -17.38
N GLU A 328 -36.88 -4.91 -16.97
CA GLU A 328 -38.30 -4.49 -16.87
C GLU A 328 -38.97 -4.57 -18.24
N ALA A 329 -38.34 -4.07 -19.31
CA ALA A 329 -38.85 -4.17 -20.66
C ALA A 329 -39.07 -5.63 -21.09
N ARG A 330 -38.07 -6.50 -20.82
CA ARG A 330 -38.23 -7.96 -21.06
C ARG A 330 -39.39 -8.57 -20.30
N ASN A 331 -39.57 -8.22 -19.03
CA ASN A 331 -40.67 -8.73 -18.20
C ASN A 331 -42.04 -8.28 -18.74
N LEU A 332 -42.15 -7.01 -19.20
CA LEU A 332 -43.36 -6.47 -19.79
C LEU A 332 -43.70 -7.10 -21.15
N VAL A 333 -42.70 -7.46 -21.93
CA VAL A 333 -42.90 -8.16 -23.20
C VAL A 333 -43.26 -9.65 -22.94
N ALA A 334 -42.58 -10.27 -21.97
CA ALA A 334 -42.81 -11.69 -21.63
C ALA A 334 -44.18 -11.90 -20.94
N ARG A 335 -44.64 -10.90 -20.20
CA ARG A 335 -45.93 -10.92 -19.46
C ARG A 335 -46.72 -9.67 -19.82
N PRO A 336 -47.32 -9.61 -21.03
CA PRO A 336 -48.04 -8.46 -21.50
C PRO A 336 -49.30 -8.22 -20.68
N ARG A 337 -49.77 -7.00 -20.66
CA ARG A 337 -51.08 -6.68 -20.07
C ARG A 337 -52.17 -7.27 -20.90
N VAL A 338 -53.17 -7.84 -20.25
CA VAL A 338 -54.36 -8.37 -20.90
C VAL A 338 -55.48 -7.33 -20.80
N LEU A 339 -55.94 -6.85 -21.93
CA LEU A 339 -57.11 -5.99 -22.00
C LEU A 339 -58.36 -6.86 -22.17
N VAL A 340 -59.23 -6.78 -21.21
CA VAL A 340 -60.52 -7.53 -21.21
C VAL A 340 -61.66 -6.52 -21.18
N SER A 341 -62.55 -6.60 -22.13
CA SER A 341 -63.78 -5.81 -22.10
C SER A 341 -64.66 -6.31 -20.92
N GLN A 342 -65.32 -5.38 -20.25
CA GLN A 342 -66.28 -5.74 -19.18
C GLN A 342 -67.38 -6.64 -19.69
N GLU A 343 -67.79 -6.50 -20.95
CA GLU A 343 -68.82 -7.32 -21.60
C GLU A 343 -68.35 -8.75 -21.93
N ALA A 344 -67.04 -9.00 -21.95
CA ALA A 344 -66.47 -10.31 -22.24
C ALA A 344 -66.60 -11.29 -21.06
N GLU A 345 -66.92 -10.80 -19.85
CA GLU A 345 -67.11 -11.57 -18.60
C GLU A 345 -66.06 -12.67 -18.40
N VAL A 346 -64.79 -12.39 -18.67
CA VAL A 346 -63.70 -13.35 -18.48
C VAL A 346 -63.33 -13.33 -16.99
N PRO A 347 -63.45 -14.48 -16.28
CA PRO A 347 -63.02 -14.54 -14.89
C PRO A 347 -61.49 -14.29 -14.81
N GLY A 348 -61.04 -13.39 -13.92
CA GLY A 348 -59.63 -13.08 -13.79
C GLY A 348 -58.75 -14.29 -13.45
N GLN A 349 -59.33 -15.31 -12.82
CA GLN A 349 -58.69 -16.58 -12.50
C GLN A 349 -58.45 -17.49 -13.73
N SER A 350 -59.13 -17.24 -14.87
CA SER A 350 -58.95 -18.03 -16.10
C SER A 350 -57.81 -17.58 -16.97
N ILE A 351 -57.15 -16.46 -16.63
CA ILE A 351 -55.95 -15.97 -17.31
C ILE A 351 -54.73 -16.40 -16.49
N THR A 352 -54.16 -17.54 -16.84
CA THR A 352 -53.04 -18.16 -16.12
C THR A 352 -51.79 -18.20 -17.02
N ASP A 353 -50.63 -18.43 -16.40
CA ASP A 353 -49.34 -18.60 -17.12
C ASP A 353 -49.18 -20.05 -17.64
N ARG A 354 -50.18 -20.91 -17.59
CA ARG A 354 -50.07 -22.33 -18.02
C ARG A 354 -50.16 -22.46 -19.53
N PRO A 355 -49.21 -23.13 -20.17
CA PRO A 355 -49.29 -23.42 -21.61
C PRO A 355 -50.51 -24.27 -21.91
N GLY A 356 -51.32 -23.84 -22.88
CA GLY A 356 -52.48 -24.58 -23.35
C GLY A 356 -53.78 -24.35 -22.58
N ASP A 357 -53.83 -23.37 -21.67
CA ASP A 357 -55.07 -22.99 -20.98
C ASP A 357 -56.10 -22.42 -21.95
N ILE A 358 -57.35 -22.81 -21.77
CA ILE A 358 -58.49 -22.39 -22.60
C ILE A 358 -59.18 -21.21 -21.93
N ILE A 359 -59.05 -20.02 -22.52
CA ILE A 359 -59.72 -18.81 -22.06
C ILE A 359 -61.11 -18.75 -22.70
N ARG A 360 -62.19 -18.87 -21.92
CA ARG A 360 -63.56 -18.71 -22.37
C ARG A 360 -64.01 -17.26 -22.22
N PHE A 361 -64.65 -16.69 -23.22
CA PHE A 361 -65.14 -15.31 -23.23
C PHE A 361 -66.51 -15.22 -23.90
N LYS A 362 -67.31 -14.20 -23.56
CA LYS A 362 -68.55 -13.90 -24.27
C LYS A 362 -68.25 -13.19 -25.60
N LEU A 363 -68.95 -13.61 -26.64
CA LEU A 363 -68.72 -13.09 -27.99
C LEU A 363 -69.04 -11.60 -28.11
N SER A 364 -70.00 -11.09 -27.31
CA SER A 364 -70.36 -9.67 -27.28
C SER A 364 -69.23 -8.73 -26.89
N GLY A 365 -68.33 -9.15 -26.00
CA GLY A 365 -67.20 -8.34 -25.54
C GLY A 365 -65.90 -8.57 -26.31
N GLY A 366 -65.86 -9.52 -27.23
CA GLY A 366 -64.69 -9.88 -28.00
C GLY A 366 -63.62 -10.64 -27.18
N PRO A 367 -62.59 -11.18 -27.87
CA PRO A 367 -61.54 -11.93 -27.22
C PRO A 367 -60.60 -11.02 -26.40
N PRO A 368 -60.01 -11.49 -25.29
CA PRO A 368 -58.96 -10.77 -24.59
C PRO A 368 -57.82 -10.38 -25.54
N LYS A 369 -57.36 -9.14 -25.45
CA LYS A 369 -56.26 -8.66 -26.25
C LYS A 369 -55.02 -8.54 -25.39
N PHE A 370 -53.92 -9.07 -25.85
CA PHE A 370 -52.61 -8.89 -25.20
C PHE A 370 -51.97 -7.62 -25.74
N GLU A 371 -51.79 -6.64 -24.87
CA GLU A 371 -51.08 -5.40 -25.21
C GLU A 371 -49.60 -5.57 -24.90
N VAL A 372 -48.85 -5.86 -25.95
CA VAL A 372 -47.40 -5.98 -25.88
C VAL A 372 -46.75 -4.61 -26.14
N PRO A 373 -46.12 -3.98 -25.15
CA PRO A 373 -45.44 -2.73 -25.38
C PRO A 373 -44.29 -2.95 -26.37
N GLN A 374 -44.15 -2.03 -27.35
CA GLN A 374 -43.03 -2.06 -28.28
C GLN A 374 -41.82 -1.37 -27.67
N PHE A 375 -40.75 -2.11 -27.43
CA PHE A 375 -39.46 -1.58 -26.96
C PHE A 375 -38.38 -1.78 -28.00
N ASN A 376 -37.54 -0.76 -28.20
CA ASN A 376 -36.33 -0.88 -29.00
C ASN A 376 -35.19 -1.41 -28.10
N PHE A 377 -35.06 -2.72 -27.98
CA PHE A 377 -34.04 -3.37 -27.17
C PHE A 377 -32.63 -3.05 -27.63
N THR A 378 -32.43 -2.81 -28.93
CA THR A 378 -31.11 -2.43 -29.47
C THR A 378 -30.67 -1.06 -28.96
N GLU A 379 -31.58 -0.10 -28.93
CA GLU A 379 -31.32 1.25 -28.41
C GLU A 379 -31.01 1.21 -26.91
N LEU A 380 -31.78 0.46 -26.13
CA LEU A 380 -31.51 0.27 -24.70
C LEU A 380 -30.17 -0.40 -24.42
N ALA A 381 -29.79 -1.41 -25.23
CA ALA A 381 -28.51 -2.09 -25.12
C ALA A 381 -27.35 -1.16 -25.49
N ASN A 382 -27.50 -0.38 -26.57
CA ASN A 382 -26.51 0.63 -26.99
C ASN A 382 -26.33 1.70 -25.91
N HIS A 383 -27.42 2.25 -25.37
CA HIS A 383 -27.33 3.21 -24.27
C HIS A 383 -26.59 2.64 -23.06
N LYS A 384 -26.89 1.40 -22.66
CA LYS A 384 -26.14 0.74 -21.58
C LYS A 384 -24.66 0.61 -21.91
N ALA A 385 -24.31 0.26 -23.15
CA ALA A 385 -22.92 0.15 -23.61
C ALA A 385 -22.22 1.52 -23.59
N ASP A 386 -22.87 2.58 -24.02
CA ASP A 386 -22.33 3.94 -24.03
C ASP A 386 -22.05 4.43 -22.60
N VAL A 387 -23.00 4.23 -21.68
CA VAL A 387 -22.79 4.60 -20.26
C VAL A 387 -21.63 3.80 -19.65
N ARG A 388 -21.50 2.52 -19.97
CA ARG A 388 -20.38 1.69 -19.51
C ARG A 388 -19.05 2.19 -20.08
N ASN A 389 -19.01 2.56 -21.36
CA ASN A 389 -17.82 3.11 -21.99
C ASN A 389 -17.45 4.49 -21.38
N ALA A 390 -18.43 5.34 -21.12
CA ALA A 390 -18.22 6.60 -20.43
C ALA A 390 -17.65 6.41 -19.02
N LEU A 391 -18.19 5.46 -18.25
CA LEU A 391 -17.68 5.12 -16.92
C LEU A 391 -16.22 4.67 -16.99
N GLN A 392 -15.85 3.87 -18.00
CA GLN A 392 -14.49 3.41 -18.20
C GLN A 392 -13.55 4.56 -18.56
N LEU A 393 -13.99 5.46 -19.44
CA LEU A 393 -13.19 6.63 -19.84
C LEU A 393 -12.92 7.55 -18.64
N VAL A 394 -13.96 7.88 -17.87
CA VAL A 394 -13.84 8.74 -16.69
C VAL A 394 -12.99 8.08 -15.59
N SER A 395 -13.11 6.76 -15.41
CA SER A 395 -12.28 6.04 -14.42
C SER A 395 -10.84 5.84 -14.87
N GLY A 396 -10.46 6.27 -16.09
CA GLY A 396 -9.13 6.08 -16.64
C GLY A 396 -8.75 4.62 -16.94
N MET A 397 -9.73 3.74 -17.05
CA MET A 397 -9.53 2.32 -17.34
C MET A 397 -9.73 2.06 -18.83
N THR A 398 -8.64 1.78 -19.55
CA THR A 398 -8.73 1.40 -20.97
C THR A 398 -9.07 -0.09 -21.15
N SER A 399 -9.38 -0.46 -22.40
CA SER A 399 -9.61 -1.87 -22.78
C SER A 399 -8.36 -2.73 -22.54
N ALA A 400 -7.17 -2.18 -22.79
CA ALA A 400 -5.89 -2.88 -22.58
C ALA A 400 -5.64 -3.19 -21.11
N SER A 401 -5.92 -2.24 -20.20
CA SER A 401 -5.79 -2.48 -18.74
C SER A 401 -6.77 -3.54 -18.21
N ARG A 402 -7.82 -3.88 -18.98
CA ARG A 402 -8.78 -4.94 -18.67
C ARG A 402 -8.38 -6.32 -19.22
N GLY A 403 -7.25 -6.40 -19.97
CA GLY A 403 -6.85 -7.60 -20.68
C GLY A 403 -7.59 -7.84 -22.00
N GLU A 404 -8.40 -6.87 -22.45
CA GLU A 404 -9.00 -6.89 -23.78
C GLU A 404 -7.98 -6.32 -24.78
N ILE A 405 -7.25 -7.19 -25.46
CA ILE A 405 -6.23 -6.79 -26.43
C ILE A 405 -6.94 -6.41 -27.73
N PRO A 406 -6.92 -5.13 -28.17
CA PRO A 406 -7.44 -4.76 -29.47
C PRO A 406 -6.72 -5.54 -30.58
N ALA A 407 -7.45 -5.96 -31.61
CA ALA A 407 -6.89 -6.75 -32.71
C ALA A 407 -5.71 -6.07 -33.44
N ALA A 408 -5.59 -4.74 -33.31
CA ALA A 408 -4.49 -3.95 -33.85
C ALA A 408 -3.20 -3.98 -33.01
N THR A 409 -3.26 -4.37 -31.72
CA THR A 409 -2.11 -4.40 -30.80
C THR A 409 -1.61 -5.82 -30.56
N ARG A 410 -1.28 -6.56 -31.63
CA ARG A 410 -0.84 -7.97 -31.54
C ARG A 410 0.62 -8.15 -31.13
N THR A 411 1.43 -7.09 -31.13
CA THR A 411 2.83 -7.17 -30.70
C THR A 411 2.96 -6.87 -29.20
N ALA A 412 3.80 -7.62 -28.50
CA ALA A 412 4.06 -7.41 -27.07
C ALA A 412 4.50 -5.96 -26.78
N LEU A 413 5.32 -5.38 -27.65
CA LEU A 413 5.79 -3.99 -27.55
C LEU A 413 4.64 -2.97 -27.66
N ALA A 414 3.71 -3.16 -28.60
CA ALA A 414 2.57 -2.25 -28.75
C ALA A 414 1.64 -2.31 -27.52
N LEU A 415 1.42 -3.51 -26.97
CA LEU A 415 0.65 -3.68 -25.73
C LEU A 415 1.34 -3.00 -24.54
N GLN A 416 2.66 -3.13 -24.44
CA GLN A 416 3.44 -2.49 -23.39
C GLN A 416 3.35 -0.97 -23.47
N LEU A 417 3.48 -0.37 -24.66
CA LEU A 417 3.33 1.07 -24.86
C LEU A 417 1.93 1.58 -24.47
N VAL A 418 0.88 0.83 -24.79
CA VAL A 418 -0.48 1.20 -24.38
C VAL A 418 -0.64 1.12 -22.86
N LEU A 419 -0.10 0.10 -22.21
CA LEU A 419 -0.12 -0.01 -20.74
C LEU A 419 0.71 1.08 -20.06
N GLU A 420 1.82 1.50 -20.64
CA GLU A 420 2.63 2.63 -20.15
C GLU A 420 1.88 3.95 -20.30
N GLN A 421 1.20 4.15 -21.42
CA GLN A 421 0.37 5.34 -21.64
C GLN A 421 -0.79 5.42 -20.64
N ASP A 422 -1.46 4.29 -20.36
CA ASP A 422 -2.52 4.22 -19.36
C ASP A 422 -2.03 4.62 -17.97
N ARG A 423 -0.79 4.25 -17.64
CA ARG A 423 -0.18 4.56 -16.34
C ARG A 423 0.23 6.03 -16.22
N SER A 424 0.57 6.68 -17.32
CA SER A 424 1.06 8.05 -17.31
C SER A 424 0.05 9.04 -16.72
N GLN A 425 -1.26 8.79 -16.85
CA GLN A 425 -2.30 9.63 -16.24
C GLN A 425 -2.31 9.56 -14.70
N TRP A 426 -1.81 8.47 -14.12
CA TRP A 426 -1.72 8.26 -12.68
C TRP A 426 -0.38 8.71 -12.08
N SER A 427 0.55 9.20 -12.92
CA SER A 427 1.89 9.58 -12.49
C SER A 427 1.91 10.60 -11.33
N PRO A 428 1.02 11.62 -11.24
CA PRO A 428 1.01 12.52 -10.11
C PRO A 428 0.65 11.82 -8.79
N PHE A 429 -0.31 10.90 -8.83
CA PHE A 429 -0.70 10.11 -7.65
C PHE A 429 0.40 9.12 -7.24
N VAL A 430 1.06 8.47 -8.20
CA VAL A 430 2.18 7.56 -7.93
C VAL A 430 3.32 8.30 -7.22
N ARG A 431 3.61 9.54 -7.64
CA ARG A 431 4.61 10.37 -6.98
C ARG A 431 4.22 10.69 -5.54
N GLN A 432 3.00 11.13 -5.30
CA GLN A 432 2.48 11.38 -3.94
C GLN A 432 2.51 10.11 -3.08
N PHE A 433 2.25 8.97 -3.68
CA PHE A 433 2.34 7.67 -3.01
C PHE A 433 3.77 7.35 -2.58
N TYR A 434 4.76 7.60 -3.44
CA TYR A 434 6.17 7.42 -3.09
C TYR A 434 6.61 8.39 -2.01
N ASP A 435 6.25 9.67 -2.12
CA ASP A 435 6.54 10.68 -1.10
C ASP A 435 5.94 10.26 0.27
N CYS A 436 4.73 9.71 0.29
CA CYS A 436 4.08 9.21 1.50
C CYS A 436 4.82 7.99 2.11
N ILE A 437 5.34 7.08 1.28
CA ILE A 437 6.17 5.95 1.74
C ILE A 437 7.48 6.48 2.33
N GLN A 438 8.14 7.40 1.65
CA GLN A 438 9.38 8.03 2.12
C GLN A 438 9.18 8.69 3.48
N ASP A 439 8.15 9.50 3.65
CA ASP A 439 7.80 10.13 4.93
C ASP A 439 7.50 9.11 6.03
N THR A 440 6.88 7.98 5.66
CA THR A 440 6.62 6.89 6.61
C THR A 440 7.92 6.27 7.09
N VAL A 441 8.87 6.01 6.21
CA VAL A 441 10.18 5.44 6.56
C VAL A 441 11.01 6.45 7.36
N VAL A 442 11.04 7.73 6.95
CA VAL A 442 11.67 8.80 7.74
C VAL A 442 11.11 8.84 9.15
N GLY A 443 9.78 8.74 9.29
CA GLY A 443 9.14 8.72 10.59
C GLY A 443 9.45 7.49 11.43
N ILE A 444 9.57 6.31 10.82
CA ILE A 444 9.99 5.06 11.49
C ILE A 444 11.41 5.22 12.04
N LEU A 445 12.34 5.66 11.20
CA LEU A 445 13.73 5.87 11.63
C LEU A 445 13.86 7.01 12.66
N GLY A 446 13.07 8.06 12.55
CA GLY A 446 13.02 9.14 13.54
C GLY A 446 12.57 8.67 14.93
N ILE A 447 11.54 7.81 15.00
CA ILE A 447 11.12 7.17 16.25
C ILE A 447 12.21 6.21 16.76
N ALA A 448 12.82 5.41 15.88
CA ALA A 448 13.90 4.51 16.24
C ALA A 448 15.12 5.27 16.80
N ALA A 449 15.50 6.40 16.18
CA ALA A 449 16.58 7.26 16.67
C ALA A 449 16.35 7.80 18.08
N GLN A 450 15.09 8.01 18.45
CA GLN A 450 14.74 8.55 19.76
C GLN A 450 14.58 7.49 20.84
N PHE A 451 13.98 6.33 20.52
CA PHE A 451 13.51 5.37 21.50
C PHE A 451 14.27 4.04 21.54
N PHE A 452 15.23 3.82 20.63
CA PHE A 452 16.04 2.61 20.64
C PHE A 452 17.45 2.94 21.17
N PRO A 453 17.72 2.71 22.46
CA PRO A 453 19.00 3.04 23.05
C PRO A 453 20.12 2.10 22.58
N GLU A 454 21.36 2.52 22.72
CA GLU A 454 22.55 1.74 22.37
C GLU A 454 22.72 0.51 23.28
N GLU A 455 22.25 0.59 24.52
CA GLU A 455 22.35 -0.48 25.51
C GLU A 455 21.43 -1.67 25.20
N ASP A 456 20.35 -1.45 24.42
CA ASP A 456 19.42 -2.51 24.00
C ASP A 456 19.23 -2.50 22.47
N PRO A 457 20.25 -2.89 21.70
CA PRO A 457 20.19 -2.89 20.26
C PRO A 457 19.19 -3.93 19.73
N ARG A 458 18.52 -3.62 18.62
CA ARG A 458 17.65 -4.55 17.93
C ARG A 458 18.48 -5.49 17.05
N ILE A 459 18.29 -6.78 17.24
CA ILE A 459 18.94 -7.81 16.41
C ILE A 459 18.07 -8.03 15.18
N VAL A 460 18.56 -7.58 14.05
CA VAL A 460 17.89 -7.72 12.75
C VAL A 460 18.45 -8.93 12.03
N LYS A 461 17.61 -9.91 11.75
CA LYS A 461 17.98 -11.06 10.92
C LYS A 461 17.84 -10.68 9.45
N ILE A 462 18.93 -10.78 8.73
CA ILE A 462 19.00 -10.49 7.30
C ILE A 462 19.31 -11.79 6.58
N ASN A 463 18.55 -12.09 5.53
CA ASN A 463 18.96 -13.08 4.55
C ASN A 463 19.83 -12.37 3.52
N GLN A 464 21.12 -12.44 3.67
CA GLN A 464 22.07 -12.08 2.62
C GLN A 464 22.62 -13.37 2.01
N ASN A 465 22.39 -13.54 0.71
CA ASN A 465 23.02 -14.60 -0.12
C ASN A 465 23.07 -15.97 0.53
N ASN A 466 21.92 -16.49 1.02
CA ASN A 466 21.79 -17.81 1.66
C ASN A 466 22.48 -17.99 3.03
N SER A 467 23.10 -16.97 3.60
CA SER A 467 23.53 -16.94 4.99
C SER A 467 22.60 -16.05 5.81
N THR A 468 22.15 -16.57 6.96
CA THR A 468 21.38 -15.76 7.91
C THR A 468 22.37 -14.90 8.68
N GLY A 469 22.62 -13.69 8.16
CA GLY A 469 23.38 -12.68 8.88
C GLY A 469 22.53 -12.00 9.96
N THR A 470 23.15 -11.58 11.05
CA THR A 470 22.53 -10.75 12.07
C THR A 470 23.21 -9.40 12.06
N VAL A 471 22.42 -8.32 11.91
CA VAL A 471 22.90 -6.96 12.06
C VAL A 471 22.27 -6.38 13.32
N THR A 472 23.09 -5.76 14.14
CA THR A 472 22.63 -5.01 15.31
C THR A 472 22.27 -3.59 14.87
N PHE A 473 21.12 -3.11 15.32
CA PHE A 473 20.62 -1.76 15.02
C PHE A 473 20.23 -1.05 16.31
N HIS A 474 20.67 0.19 16.45
CA HIS A 474 20.26 1.10 17.53
C HIS A 474 20.04 2.51 16.99
N GLY A 475 19.36 3.37 17.73
CA GLY A 475 18.98 4.71 17.29
C GLY A 475 20.13 5.63 16.94
N GLY A 476 21.32 5.44 17.56
CA GLY A 476 22.53 6.22 17.26
C GLY A 476 23.10 6.01 15.85
N MET A 477 22.71 4.91 15.18
CA MET A 477 23.13 4.63 13.78
C MET A 477 22.33 5.41 12.74
N VAL A 478 21.23 6.08 13.14
CA VAL A 478 20.40 6.83 12.18
C VAL A 478 21.15 8.09 11.74
N PRO A 479 21.43 8.26 10.44
CA PRO A 479 22.15 9.41 9.93
C PRO A 479 21.46 10.74 10.26
N SER A 480 22.23 11.76 10.57
CA SER A 480 21.71 13.11 10.73
C SER A 480 22.53 14.10 9.88
N PRO A 481 21.96 14.72 8.85
CA PRO A 481 20.55 14.65 8.42
C PRO A 481 20.18 13.29 7.79
N LEU A 482 18.93 12.86 8.00
CA LEU A 482 18.40 11.63 7.41
C LEU A 482 18.01 11.89 5.96
N ASP A 483 18.67 11.23 5.02
CA ASP A 483 18.35 11.26 3.60
C ASP A 483 17.98 9.86 3.10
N ILE A 484 16.76 9.74 2.55
CA ILE A 484 16.19 8.49 2.07
C ILE A 484 15.80 8.66 0.62
N TRP A 485 16.22 7.74 -0.20
CA TRP A 485 15.83 7.66 -1.59
C TRP A 485 14.98 6.42 -1.86
N LEU A 486 13.93 6.60 -2.64
CA LEU A 486 13.13 5.50 -3.14
C LEU A 486 13.59 5.15 -4.55
N GLU A 487 14.10 3.94 -4.71
CA GLU A 487 14.52 3.43 -6.01
C GLU A 487 13.36 2.68 -6.66
N ASP A 488 13.05 3.05 -7.92
CA ASP A 488 12.09 2.32 -8.72
C ASP A 488 12.62 0.93 -9.04
N THR A 489 11.87 -0.10 -8.64
CA THR A 489 12.20 -1.50 -8.89
C THR A 489 12.22 -1.87 -10.38
N ASN A 490 11.59 -1.07 -11.23
CA ASN A 490 11.26 -1.46 -12.59
C ASN A 490 11.78 -0.52 -13.69
N LYS A 491 13.10 -0.23 -13.68
CA LYS A 491 13.73 0.54 -14.79
C LYS A 491 13.74 -0.21 -16.14
N LEU A 492 13.61 -1.54 -16.11
CA LEU A 492 13.76 -2.41 -17.30
C LEU A 492 12.46 -2.99 -17.85
N GLY A 493 11.30 -2.70 -17.24
CA GLY A 493 10.00 -3.19 -17.69
C GLY A 493 9.05 -3.57 -16.56
N TRP A 494 7.78 -3.30 -16.75
CA TRP A 494 6.75 -3.43 -15.71
C TRP A 494 6.22 -4.85 -15.50
N THR A 495 6.48 -5.74 -16.45
CA THR A 495 6.09 -7.16 -16.36
C THR A 495 7.31 -8.06 -16.39
N ALA A 496 7.20 -9.24 -15.76
CA ALA A 496 8.28 -10.24 -15.82
C ALA A 496 8.69 -10.56 -17.27
N ALA A 497 7.72 -10.68 -18.18
CA ALA A 497 7.97 -10.89 -19.60
C ALA A 497 8.71 -9.71 -20.26
N GLY A 498 8.28 -8.48 -19.98
CA GLY A 498 8.94 -7.27 -20.50
C GLY A 498 10.36 -7.10 -19.97
N ARG A 499 10.63 -7.47 -18.71
CA ARG A 499 12.00 -7.50 -18.15
C ARG A 499 12.89 -8.51 -18.88
N ILE A 500 12.38 -9.71 -19.11
CA ILE A 500 13.12 -10.74 -19.85
C ILE A 500 13.47 -10.24 -21.24
N GLU A 501 12.52 -9.67 -21.97
CA GLU A 501 12.71 -9.14 -23.33
C GLU A 501 13.70 -7.95 -23.34
N ALA A 502 13.61 -7.03 -22.40
CA ALA A 502 14.54 -5.90 -22.25
C ALA A 502 15.96 -6.39 -21.96
N ILE A 503 16.14 -7.34 -21.04
CA ILE A 503 17.44 -7.92 -20.72
C ILE A 503 18.00 -8.70 -21.91
N GLN A 504 17.18 -9.49 -22.60
CA GLN A 504 17.60 -10.18 -23.84
C GLN A 504 18.08 -9.21 -24.91
N SER A 505 17.38 -8.07 -25.07
CA SER A 505 17.81 -7.03 -26.01
C SER A 505 19.16 -6.39 -25.59
N LEU A 506 19.36 -6.14 -24.30
CA LEU A 506 20.61 -5.60 -23.77
C LEU A 506 21.80 -6.58 -23.93
N VAL A 507 21.55 -7.87 -23.76
CA VAL A 507 22.54 -8.94 -24.00
C VAL A 507 22.85 -9.05 -25.50
N GLN A 508 21.85 -9.00 -26.38
CA GLN A 508 22.03 -9.04 -27.83
C GLN A 508 22.82 -7.84 -28.37
N VAL A 509 22.60 -6.66 -27.81
CA VAL A 509 23.37 -5.44 -28.16
C VAL A 509 24.79 -5.45 -27.55
N GLY A 510 25.09 -6.42 -26.68
CA GLY A 510 26.41 -6.54 -26.05
C GLY A 510 26.69 -5.55 -24.91
N LEU A 511 25.66 -4.87 -24.41
CA LEU A 511 25.75 -3.99 -23.25
C LEU A 511 25.91 -4.76 -21.93
N ILE A 512 25.32 -5.96 -21.87
CA ILE A 512 25.50 -6.91 -20.77
C ILE A 512 26.30 -8.09 -21.33
N LYS A 513 27.55 -8.20 -20.89
CA LYS A 513 28.46 -9.29 -21.28
C LYS A 513 28.54 -10.41 -20.24
N ASP A 514 28.06 -10.15 -19.03
CA ASP A 514 28.13 -11.05 -17.88
C ASP A 514 26.75 -11.69 -17.65
N GLU A 515 26.69 -13.01 -17.77
CA GLU A 515 25.48 -13.79 -17.50
C GLU A 515 24.94 -13.58 -16.08
N ASN A 516 25.83 -13.40 -15.11
CA ASN A 516 25.44 -13.19 -13.71
C ASN A 516 24.72 -11.86 -13.53
N LYS A 517 25.15 -10.81 -14.21
CA LYS A 517 24.45 -9.52 -14.21
C LYS A 517 23.09 -9.61 -14.88
N ALA A 518 22.96 -10.40 -15.93
CA ALA A 518 21.66 -10.63 -16.58
C ALA A 518 20.70 -11.40 -15.66
N LEU A 519 21.19 -12.41 -14.94
CA LEU A 519 20.39 -13.19 -13.96
C LEU A 519 20.01 -12.35 -12.73
N GLU A 520 20.92 -11.50 -12.25
CA GLU A 520 20.65 -10.57 -11.14
C GLU A 520 19.56 -9.56 -11.52
N MET A 521 19.59 -9.02 -12.75
CA MET A 521 18.55 -8.12 -13.27
C MET A 521 17.20 -8.80 -13.46
N LEU A 522 17.18 -10.13 -13.66
CA LEU A 522 15.94 -10.90 -13.76
C LEU A 522 15.29 -11.19 -12.40
N GLU A 523 15.95 -10.85 -11.28
CA GLU A 523 15.48 -11.18 -9.93
C GLU A 523 15.10 -12.67 -9.76
N ILE A 524 15.75 -13.56 -10.52
CA ILE A 524 15.52 -15.00 -10.40
C ILE A 524 16.08 -15.40 -9.02
N SER A 525 15.22 -16.01 -8.21
CA SER A 525 15.54 -16.31 -6.81
C SER A 525 16.89 -17.03 -6.70
N ASN A 526 17.64 -16.69 -5.64
CA ASN A 526 18.99 -17.18 -5.30
C ASN A 526 19.12 -18.71 -5.21
N ASP A 527 18.10 -19.47 -5.58
CA ASP A 527 18.05 -20.94 -5.46
C ASP A 527 18.70 -21.69 -6.64
N SER A 528 19.12 -20.99 -7.69
CA SER A 528 19.84 -21.68 -8.77
C SER A 528 21.25 -22.09 -8.30
N PRO A 529 21.70 -23.34 -8.53
CA PRO A 529 23.02 -23.81 -8.11
C PRO A 529 24.18 -22.98 -8.67
N ALA A 530 24.04 -22.44 -9.89
CA ALA A 530 25.03 -21.59 -10.55
C ALA A 530 25.18 -20.23 -9.83
N TYR A 531 24.07 -19.63 -9.39
CA TYR A 531 24.10 -18.38 -8.65
C TYR A 531 24.76 -18.56 -7.27
N ARG A 532 24.50 -19.68 -6.59
CA ARG A 532 25.11 -20.00 -5.29
C ARG A 532 26.63 -20.13 -5.37
N LEU A 533 27.14 -20.85 -6.36
CA LEU A 533 28.57 -21.00 -6.56
C LEU A 533 29.26 -19.66 -6.84
N ASN A 534 28.65 -18.83 -7.69
CA ASN A 534 29.17 -17.53 -8.03
C ASN A 534 29.15 -16.54 -6.83
N SER A 535 28.11 -16.58 -5.99
CA SER A 535 28.05 -15.74 -4.80
C SER A 535 29.06 -16.15 -3.74
N ILE A 536 29.22 -17.45 -3.50
CA ILE A 536 30.22 -18.00 -2.56
C ILE A 536 31.64 -17.64 -3.01
N SER A 537 31.93 -17.78 -4.30
CA SER A 537 33.23 -17.42 -4.88
C SER A 537 33.51 -15.90 -4.74
N ARG A 538 32.49 -15.07 -4.92
CA ARG A 538 32.63 -13.61 -4.73
C ARG A 538 32.87 -13.25 -3.26
N GLU A 539 32.15 -13.86 -2.32
CA GLU A 539 32.37 -13.67 -0.88
C GLU A 539 33.75 -14.14 -0.45
N ALA A 540 34.25 -15.24 -1.01
CA ALA A 540 35.60 -15.72 -0.77
C ALA A 540 36.63 -14.69 -1.22
N ALA A 541 36.50 -14.17 -2.46
CA ALA A 541 37.40 -13.16 -3.00
C ALA A 541 37.37 -11.84 -2.17
N GLN A 542 36.23 -11.45 -1.65
CA GLN A 542 36.13 -10.27 -0.76
C GLN A 542 36.85 -10.50 0.56
N LYS A 543 36.72 -11.69 1.18
CA LYS A 543 37.45 -12.04 2.40
C LYS A 543 38.95 -12.12 2.17
N GLU A 544 39.37 -12.66 1.03
CA GLU A 544 40.78 -12.66 0.63
C GLU A 544 41.33 -11.24 0.50
N ASN A 545 40.58 -10.32 -0.13
CA ASN A 545 40.95 -8.91 -0.15
C ASN A 545 41.13 -8.35 1.27
N GLU A 546 40.19 -8.62 2.19
CA GLU A 546 40.28 -8.15 3.57
C GLU A 546 41.55 -8.67 4.29
N LEU A 547 41.89 -9.96 4.10
CA LEU A 547 43.07 -10.58 4.70
C LEU A 547 44.37 -10.04 4.08
N MET A 548 44.44 -9.94 2.76
CA MET A 548 45.56 -9.36 2.06
C MET A 548 45.80 -7.88 2.40
N LEU A 549 44.72 -7.11 2.62
CA LEU A 549 44.82 -5.72 3.13
C LEU A 549 45.37 -5.63 4.54
N LYS A 550 45.25 -6.70 5.36
CA LYS A 550 45.90 -6.83 6.68
C LYS A 550 47.36 -7.29 6.58
N GLY A 551 47.81 -7.67 5.39
CA GLY A 551 49.19 -8.09 5.13
C GLY A 551 49.43 -9.61 5.12
N GLU A 552 48.35 -10.41 5.06
CA GLU A 552 48.43 -11.87 4.93
C GLU A 552 48.58 -12.24 3.46
N ALA A 553 49.61 -13.05 3.13
CA ALA A 553 49.78 -13.59 1.78
C ALA A 553 48.89 -14.82 1.62
N LEU A 554 48.09 -14.84 0.55
CA LEU A 554 47.18 -15.95 0.22
C LEU A 554 47.51 -16.50 -1.16
N ASP A 555 47.52 -17.82 -1.28
CA ASP A 555 47.68 -18.51 -2.56
C ASP A 555 46.31 -18.83 -3.17
N VAL A 556 46.22 -18.83 -4.50
CA VAL A 556 45.01 -19.15 -5.24
C VAL A 556 44.66 -20.63 -5.08
N MET A 557 43.44 -20.91 -4.63
CA MET A 557 42.95 -22.28 -4.45
C MET A 557 42.48 -22.91 -5.77
N PRO A 558 42.64 -24.24 -5.94
CA PRO A 558 42.20 -24.93 -7.16
C PRO A 558 40.68 -24.78 -7.44
N GLU A 559 39.89 -24.61 -6.40
CA GLU A 559 38.42 -24.50 -6.42
C GLU A 559 37.92 -23.12 -6.75
N ASP A 560 38.82 -22.11 -6.82
CA ASP A 560 38.45 -20.72 -7.10
C ASP A 560 37.98 -20.55 -8.53
N ILE A 561 36.88 -19.79 -8.68
CA ILE A 561 36.39 -19.39 -10.00
C ILE A 561 37.15 -18.14 -10.42
N ASP A 562 38.27 -18.35 -11.12
CA ASP A 562 39.22 -17.30 -11.50
C ASP A 562 38.60 -16.01 -12.10
N PRO A 563 37.58 -16.06 -13.01
CA PRO A 563 36.97 -14.84 -13.55
C PRO A 563 36.27 -13.97 -12.49
N ILE A 564 35.67 -14.60 -11.48
CA ILE A 564 34.93 -13.91 -10.42
C ILE A 564 35.90 -13.29 -9.41
N HIS A 565 36.92 -14.07 -8.98
CA HIS A 565 37.97 -13.59 -8.11
C HIS A 565 38.70 -12.41 -8.74
N LEU A 566 39.06 -12.52 -10.02
CA LEU A 566 39.74 -11.46 -10.74
C LEU A 566 38.93 -10.15 -10.80
N ASP A 567 37.61 -10.23 -11.04
CA ASP A 567 36.71 -9.06 -11.05
C ASP A 567 36.67 -8.36 -9.68
N GLU A 568 36.57 -9.13 -8.57
CA GLU A 568 36.53 -8.58 -7.20
C GLU A 568 37.89 -8.01 -6.78
N HIS A 569 39.02 -8.66 -7.08
CA HIS A 569 40.32 -8.15 -6.76
C HIS A 569 40.68 -6.90 -7.58
N LEU A 570 40.27 -6.84 -8.84
CA LEU A 570 40.44 -5.64 -9.68
C LEU A 570 39.61 -4.45 -9.18
N LYS A 571 38.42 -4.67 -8.65
CA LYS A 571 37.63 -3.59 -8.02
C LYS A 571 38.39 -2.97 -6.84
N GLU A 572 38.98 -3.81 -5.99
CA GLU A 572 39.77 -3.33 -4.87
C GLU A 572 41.01 -2.54 -5.33
N VAL A 573 41.76 -3.05 -6.30
CA VAL A 573 42.94 -2.38 -6.86
C VAL A 573 42.59 -1.05 -7.55
N CYS A 574 41.43 -0.95 -8.19
CA CYS A 574 40.95 0.29 -8.81
C CYS A 574 40.47 1.32 -7.78
N SER A 575 40.31 0.95 -6.51
CA SER A 575 39.87 1.87 -5.46
C SER A 575 40.95 2.94 -5.17
N PHE A 576 40.49 4.15 -4.82
CA PHE A 576 41.42 5.21 -4.44
C PHE A 576 42.15 4.92 -3.12
N GLU A 577 41.54 4.14 -2.24
CA GLU A 577 42.10 3.77 -0.95
C GLU A 577 43.24 2.77 -1.08
N PHE A 578 43.18 1.87 -2.05
CA PHE A 578 44.26 0.94 -2.35
C PHE A 578 45.59 1.67 -2.68
N ARG A 579 45.54 2.78 -3.40
CA ARG A 579 46.69 3.59 -3.75
C ARG A 579 47.42 4.22 -2.54
N LYS A 580 46.74 4.36 -1.42
CA LYS A 580 47.26 4.89 -0.16
C LYS A 580 47.89 3.82 0.73
N ARG A 581 47.69 2.54 0.42
CA ARG A 581 48.21 1.41 1.21
C ARG A 581 49.72 1.26 1.05
N PRO A 582 50.41 0.62 2.03
CA PRO A 582 51.82 0.29 1.93
C PRO A 582 52.14 -0.52 0.66
N LYS A 583 53.25 -0.26 0.02
CA LYS A 583 53.66 -0.94 -1.23
C LYS A 583 53.69 -2.47 -1.10
N ILE A 584 54.04 -2.98 0.07
CA ILE A 584 54.04 -4.43 0.35
C ILE A 584 52.63 -5.03 0.21
N VAL A 585 51.62 -4.36 0.74
CA VAL A 585 50.21 -4.80 0.65
C VAL A 585 49.71 -4.70 -0.79
N GLN A 586 50.09 -3.62 -1.50
CA GLN A 586 49.76 -3.49 -2.92
C GLN A 586 50.35 -4.63 -3.75
N GLN A 587 51.60 -5.00 -3.46
CA GLN A 587 52.27 -6.08 -4.17
C GLN A 587 51.62 -7.44 -3.93
N LEU A 588 51.23 -7.75 -2.67
CA LEU A 588 50.54 -9.00 -2.34
C LEU A 588 49.27 -9.22 -3.19
N ILE A 589 48.44 -8.20 -3.29
CA ILE A 589 47.19 -8.32 -4.07
C ILE A 589 47.49 -8.40 -5.58
N LEU A 590 48.51 -7.66 -6.08
CA LEU A 590 48.90 -7.73 -7.48
C LEU A 590 49.47 -9.10 -7.85
N ASP A 591 50.29 -9.69 -6.97
CA ASP A 591 50.86 -11.04 -7.17
C ASP A 591 49.76 -12.12 -7.17
N HIS A 592 48.79 -11.97 -6.29
CA HIS A 592 47.62 -12.87 -6.26
C HIS A 592 46.75 -12.75 -7.55
N ILE A 593 46.51 -11.53 -8.01
CA ILE A 593 45.86 -11.28 -9.31
C ILE A 593 46.61 -11.92 -10.47
N GLU A 594 47.95 -11.84 -10.44
CA GLU A 594 48.77 -12.43 -11.49
C GLU A 594 48.68 -13.96 -11.49
N GLN A 595 48.56 -14.62 -10.34
CA GLN A 595 48.35 -16.05 -10.23
C GLN A 595 47.00 -16.46 -10.87
N HIS A 596 45.89 -15.74 -10.61
CA HIS A 596 44.62 -15.97 -11.29
C HIS A 596 44.71 -15.81 -12.80
N LYS A 597 45.41 -14.76 -13.28
CA LYS A 597 45.63 -14.54 -14.71
C LYS A 597 46.45 -15.64 -15.38
N GLN A 598 47.47 -16.17 -14.68
CA GLN A 598 48.29 -17.28 -15.21
C GLN A 598 47.47 -18.55 -15.35
N ARG A 599 46.54 -18.82 -14.45
CA ARG A 599 45.60 -19.98 -14.55
C ARG A 599 44.59 -19.82 -15.69
N MET A 600 44.16 -18.61 -15.97
CA MET A 600 43.26 -18.30 -17.09
C MET A 600 43.95 -18.23 -18.45
N ALA A 601 45.27 -18.17 -18.50
CA ALA A 601 46.02 -18.14 -19.74
C ALA A 601 45.82 -19.45 -20.53
N PRO A 602 45.42 -19.43 -21.79
CA PRO A 602 45.24 -20.63 -22.57
C PRO A 602 46.60 -21.38 -22.72
N PRO A 603 46.62 -22.71 -22.61
CA PRO A 603 47.82 -23.48 -22.90
C PRO A 603 48.31 -23.18 -24.30
N PRO A 604 49.63 -23.14 -24.55
CA PRO A 604 50.16 -22.74 -25.82
C PRO A 604 49.72 -23.72 -26.93
N GLN A 605 48.87 -23.21 -27.78
CA GLN A 605 48.39 -23.60 -29.08
C GLN A 605 48.11 -25.07 -29.46
N GLY A 606 46.89 -25.34 -29.86
CA GLY A 606 46.51 -26.41 -30.74
C GLY A 606 45.06 -26.87 -30.65
N GLY A 607 44.07 -26.02 -31.01
CA GLY A 607 42.68 -26.50 -31.18
C GLY A 607 41.69 -25.36 -31.51
N PRO A 608 40.63 -25.64 -32.31
CA PRO A 608 39.77 -24.61 -32.87
C PRO A 608 38.88 -23.94 -31.78
N GLN A 609 38.81 -22.64 -31.87
CA GLN A 609 37.91 -21.81 -31.06
C GLN A 609 36.44 -22.21 -31.27
N VAL A 610 35.74 -22.51 -30.19
CA VAL A 610 34.27 -22.53 -30.15
C VAL A 610 33.84 -21.24 -29.46
N GLY A 611 33.08 -20.41 -30.20
CA GLY A 611 32.69 -19.08 -29.76
C GLY A 611 31.77 -19.12 -28.56
N SER A 612 32.11 -18.33 -27.55
CA SER A 612 31.44 -18.18 -26.26
C SER A 612 30.10 -17.41 -26.29
N GLY A 613 29.59 -17.06 -27.47
CA GLY A 613 28.35 -16.29 -27.62
C GLY A 613 27.06 -17.14 -27.74
N GLU A 614 27.21 -18.41 -28.18
CA GLU A 614 26.02 -19.28 -28.40
C GLU A 614 25.53 -19.99 -27.13
N ALA A 615 26.37 -20.20 -26.14
CA ALA A 615 25.98 -20.86 -24.90
C ALA A 615 25.12 -19.93 -24.00
N ALA A 616 25.46 -18.66 -23.94
CA ALA A 616 24.70 -17.65 -23.20
C ALA A 616 23.27 -17.47 -23.76
N ALA A 617 23.16 -17.45 -25.10
CA ALA A 617 21.85 -17.35 -25.77
C ALA A 617 20.97 -18.60 -25.56
N LYS A 618 21.58 -19.78 -25.44
CA LYS A 618 20.84 -21.03 -25.19
C LYS A 618 20.38 -21.18 -23.75
N GLY A 619 21.19 -20.75 -22.78
CA GLY A 619 20.84 -20.75 -21.35
C GLY A 619 19.62 -19.85 -21.06
N ILE A 620 19.61 -18.64 -21.64
CA ILE A 620 18.49 -17.70 -21.48
C ILE A 620 17.23 -18.20 -22.20
N GLN A 621 17.34 -18.87 -23.34
CA GLN A 621 16.20 -19.47 -24.02
C GLN A 621 15.59 -20.66 -23.26
N GLU A 622 16.39 -21.42 -22.53
CA GLU A 622 15.93 -22.55 -21.73
C GLU A 622 15.22 -22.08 -20.45
N VAL A 623 15.72 -21.02 -19.82
CA VAL A 623 15.05 -20.36 -18.68
C VAL A 623 13.74 -19.68 -19.11
N ALA A 624 13.71 -19.05 -20.29
CA ALA A 624 12.49 -18.45 -20.83
C ALA A 624 11.41 -19.50 -21.17
N ARG A 625 11.80 -20.71 -21.53
CA ARG A 625 10.85 -21.84 -21.77
C ARG A 625 10.29 -22.42 -20.48
N THR A 626 11.01 -22.35 -19.38
CA THR A 626 10.54 -22.87 -18.08
C THR A 626 9.67 -21.87 -17.31
N VAL A 627 9.75 -20.57 -17.64
CA VAL A 627 8.99 -19.50 -16.96
C VAL A 627 7.79 -19.00 -17.77
N ALA A 628 7.64 -19.39 -19.02
CA ALA A 628 6.48 -19.03 -19.84
C ALA A 628 5.20 -19.66 -19.28
N PRO A 629 4.14 -18.89 -19.00
CA PRO A 629 2.88 -19.46 -18.57
C PRO A 629 2.32 -20.37 -19.66
N VAL A 630 1.85 -21.53 -19.25
CA VAL A 630 1.11 -22.47 -20.10
C VAL A 630 -0.03 -21.69 -20.77
N PRO A 631 -0.18 -21.72 -22.10
CA PRO A 631 -1.28 -21.04 -22.76
C PRO A 631 -2.60 -21.64 -22.27
N ALA A 632 -3.45 -20.81 -21.66
CA ALA A 632 -4.82 -21.14 -21.33
C ALA A 632 -5.62 -21.27 -22.63
N GLY A 633 -5.74 -22.47 -23.17
CA GLY A 633 -6.46 -22.73 -24.42
C GLY A 633 -6.31 -24.16 -24.96
N GLY A 634 -6.40 -25.14 -24.08
CA GLY A 634 -6.61 -26.54 -24.48
C GLY A 634 -8.06 -26.93 -24.20
N ASN A 635 -8.83 -27.18 -25.27
CA ASN A 635 -10.21 -27.64 -25.21
C ASN A 635 -10.38 -28.81 -24.24
N MET A 636 -11.23 -28.65 -23.25
CA MET A 636 -11.62 -29.65 -22.26
C MET A 636 -12.62 -30.67 -22.82
N GLU A 637 -12.77 -30.74 -24.13
CA GLU A 637 -13.67 -31.73 -24.81
C GLU A 637 -13.02 -33.06 -25.23
N GLN A 638 -11.71 -33.21 -25.09
CA GLN A 638 -11.05 -34.47 -25.52
C GLN A 638 -10.73 -35.45 -24.38
N LEU A 639 -11.10 -35.18 -23.15
CA LEU A 639 -10.83 -36.08 -22.00
C LEU A 639 -12.06 -36.83 -21.45
N LEU A 640 -13.23 -36.67 -22.06
CA LEU A 640 -14.46 -37.40 -21.64
C LEU A 640 -15.01 -38.39 -22.67
N GLY A 641 -14.24 -38.77 -23.68
CA GLY A 641 -14.62 -39.76 -24.69
C GLY A 641 -13.83 -41.05 -24.61
N GLY A 642 -14.00 -41.84 -23.53
CA GLY A 642 -13.28 -43.10 -23.46
C GLY A 642 -13.61 -43.98 -22.26
N ALA A 643 -14.91 -44.19 -21.99
CA ALA A 643 -15.35 -45.34 -21.17
C ALA A 643 -16.84 -45.58 -21.40
N GLY A 644 -17.16 -46.51 -22.29
CA GLY A 644 -18.54 -46.91 -22.57
C GLY A 644 -18.58 -47.91 -23.69
N GLY A 645 -18.15 -49.11 -23.41
CA GLY A 645 -18.40 -50.29 -24.17
C GLY A 645 -18.62 -51.45 -23.23
#